data_21bd13bee8e5ddb823b5f49daa2d74d9
#
_entry.id   21bd13bee8e5ddb823b5f49daa2d74d9
#
_cell.length_a   1.000
_cell.length_b   1.000
_cell.length_c   1.000
_cell.angle_alpha   90.00
_cell.angle_beta   90.00
_cell.angle_gamma   90.00
#
_symmetry.space_group_name_H-M   'P 1'
#
loop_
_entity.id
_entity.type
_entity.pdbx_description
1 polymer ?
#
loop_
_entity_poly.entity_id
_entity_poly.type
_entity_poly.pdbx_seq_one_letter_code
_entity_poly.pdbx_strand_id
1 'polypeptide(L)'
;MIVCIAEKPSVAKDIARIIGANSARDGYMEGNGYQVTWTFDHLCELKEPDDYTPMWKRWSLSALPMIPQRFGIKLINDEGIKKQFSTIERLMQAADSIINCGDAGQEGELIQRWVMQKAQAKCPVKRLWISSMTDEAIKQGFAELKDQQEYQSLYLAGLSRAIGDWLLGMNATRLYTLKYGQNRQVLSIGRVQTPTLALIVNRQKEIDNFESEPYWVLATIYRNTQFTATSGKFTSKEEGEKAFSTIAGKPFTVTDVSKKKGTEAPQHLYDLTSLQVDCNKKFAYSADITLKLIQSLYEKKFTTYPRVDTQYLTDDIYPKVPQILNGVSQAKIMSQQKYLPLVQQLAASGKKLPKSKKVFDNSKVTDHHAIIPTGVPPTGLTDMEANVYDLIAKRFISVFYPDCKFSTTTVIGEVVNEDGDKPEKIEFKVSGKEILEPGWREVYAKDVKANDEEDSQDGNTGGDAGNGANKKENVEERTLPSFVKGESGDHTPTLTEKWTTPPKYYTEATLLRAMETAGKFVEDEELRAALKENGIGRPSSRAGIIETLFKRHYIRRQRKNLMATPTGIELIDTIHEELLKSCELTGIWEKKLRDIEHKTYDPGQFINELKEQINQIVNDVLADNSSRITTTTEEDLKKKETKKKKTAPKPKKLPADDSIIGKVCPVCGQGTIIKGKTAYGCSNWKGGCKFRLPFAE
;
A
#
# COMPACT_ATOMS: atom_id res chain seq x y z
N MET A 1 31.98 1.56 33.52
CA MET A 1 30.53 1.44 33.20
C MET A 1 30.34 1.05 31.73
N ILE A 2 29.43 0.13 31.47
CA ILE A 2 29.07 -0.25 30.10
C ILE A 2 27.87 0.59 29.68
N VAL A 3 27.98 1.33 28.56
CA VAL A 3 26.90 2.15 28.05
C VAL A 3 26.18 1.40 26.91
N CYS A 4 24.88 1.14 27.10
CA CYS A 4 24.02 0.61 26.04
C CYS A 4 23.27 1.79 25.39
N ILE A 5 23.23 1.84 24.05
CA ILE A 5 22.46 2.85 23.34
C ILE A 5 21.44 2.19 22.44
N ALA A 6 20.14 2.42 22.68
CA ALA A 6 19.04 1.95 21.90
C ALA A 6 18.47 3.05 20.99
N GLU A 7 17.70 2.68 19.98
CA GLU A 7 17.12 3.64 19.02
C GLU A 7 15.91 4.40 19.59
N LYS A 8 15.24 3.81 20.61
CA LYS A 8 13.99 4.37 21.17
C LYS A 8 13.95 4.20 22.70
N PRO A 9 13.27 5.13 23.42
CA PRO A 9 13.13 5.04 24.86
C PRO A 9 12.45 3.74 25.35
N SER A 10 11.46 3.23 24.60
CA SER A 10 10.75 1.99 24.94
C SER A 10 11.68 0.79 24.91
N VAL A 11 12.47 0.66 23.83
CA VAL A 11 13.47 -0.41 23.64
C VAL A 11 14.54 -0.34 24.74
N ALA A 12 15.05 0.87 25.04
CA ALA A 12 16.01 1.08 26.11
C ALA A 12 15.50 0.61 27.47
N LYS A 13 14.24 0.91 27.80
CA LYS A 13 13.63 0.49 29.07
C LYS A 13 13.44 -1.02 29.15
N ASP A 14 13.07 -1.68 28.05
CA ASP A 14 12.94 -3.14 28.03
C ASP A 14 14.31 -3.81 28.19
N ILE A 15 15.34 -3.32 27.51
CA ILE A 15 16.72 -3.79 27.70
C ILE A 15 17.16 -3.55 29.14
N ALA A 16 16.99 -2.34 29.66
CA ALA A 16 17.41 -1.97 31.03
C ALA A 16 16.79 -2.88 32.09
N ARG A 17 15.49 -3.17 31.96
CA ARG A 17 14.78 -4.09 32.86
C ARG A 17 15.41 -5.49 32.86
N ILE A 18 15.80 -6.00 31.71
CA ILE A 18 16.33 -7.36 31.56
C ILE A 18 17.74 -7.48 32.08
N ILE A 19 18.59 -6.46 31.88
CA ILE A 19 19.98 -6.48 32.36
C ILE A 19 20.13 -5.92 33.78
N GLY A 20 19.03 -5.51 34.44
CA GLY A 20 19.01 -5.06 35.80
C GLY A 20 19.37 -3.57 36.01
N ALA A 21 19.34 -2.75 35.00
CA ALA A 21 19.55 -1.30 35.07
C ALA A 21 18.24 -0.55 35.39
N ASN A 22 17.72 -0.70 36.59
CA ASN A 22 16.34 -0.31 36.93
C ASN A 22 16.20 1.11 37.51
N SER A 23 17.31 1.83 37.77
CA SER A 23 17.28 3.19 38.32
C SER A 23 17.10 4.23 37.18
N ALA A 24 15.96 4.90 37.16
CA ALA A 24 15.69 5.95 36.16
C ALA A 24 16.53 7.22 36.47
N ARG A 25 17.14 7.77 35.41
CA ARG A 25 17.87 9.04 35.39
C ARG A 25 17.34 9.92 34.26
N ASP A 26 17.77 11.18 34.21
CA ASP A 26 17.40 12.06 33.10
C ASP A 26 18.12 11.63 31.80
N GLY A 27 17.39 11.06 30.90
CA GLY A 27 17.87 10.59 29.59
C GLY A 27 18.49 9.18 29.58
N TYR A 28 18.49 8.43 30.71
CA TYR A 28 19.00 7.05 30.74
C TYR A 28 18.49 6.25 31.94
N MET A 29 18.72 4.94 31.93
CA MET A 29 18.50 4.00 33.03
C MET A 29 19.85 3.52 33.54
N GLU A 30 20.00 3.25 34.84
CA GLU A 30 21.28 2.85 35.47
C GLU A 30 21.11 1.68 36.43
N GLY A 31 22.10 0.82 36.52
CA GLY A 31 22.17 -0.30 37.46
C GLY A 31 22.98 -1.47 36.92
N ASN A 32 23.36 -2.36 37.81
CA ASN A 32 24.10 -3.60 37.52
C ASN A 32 25.34 -3.42 36.61
N GLY A 33 26.05 -2.27 36.74
CA GLY A 33 27.21 -1.97 35.88
C GLY A 33 26.91 -1.40 34.50
N TYR A 34 25.63 -1.17 34.19
CA TYR A 34 25.16 -0.65 32.92
C TYR A 34 24.52 0.73 33.05
N GLN A 35 24.66 1.52 31.99
CA GLN A 35 23.89 2.73 31.71
C GLN A 35 23.22 2.58 30.38
N VAL A 36 21.88 2.56 30.32
CA VAL A 36 21.10 2.33 29.12
C VAL A 36 20.45 3.63 28.70
N THR A 37 20.95 4.22 27.63
CA THR A 37 20.42 5.44 27.03
C THR A 37 19.74 5.16 25.68
N TRP A 38 19.19 6.20 25.03
CA TRP A 38 18.43 6.05 23.80
C TRP A 38 18.53 7.28 22.90
N THR A 39 18.23 7.07 21.63
CA THR A 39 17.93 8.13 20.66
C THR A 39 16.41 8.30 20.49
N PHE A 40 16.00 9.25 19.67
CA PHE A 40 14.61 9.46 19.23
C PHE A 40 14.55 9.26 17.71
N ASP A 41 14.83 8.05 17.23
CA ASP A 41 15.23 7.80 15.86
C ASP A 41 16.52 8.60 15.53
N HIS A 42 16.57 9.40 14.46
CA HIS A 42 17.73 10.22 14.13
C HIS A 42 17.93 11.39 15.09
N LEU A 43 19.11 11.49 15.72
CA LEU A 43 19.59 12.70 16.39
C LEU A 43 20.54 13.50 15.49
N CYS A 44 21.17 12.83 14.53
CA CYS A 44 22.10 13.44 13.58
C CYS A 44 21.55 13.36 12.16
N GLU A 45 21.94 14.34 11.34
CA GLU A 45 21.67 14.41 9.92
C GLU A 45 22.94 14.82 9.16
N LEU A 46 22.97 14.63 7.83
CA LEU A 46 24.05 15.20 7.02
C LEU A 46 23.98 16.72 7.07
N LYS A 47 25.15 17.36 7.01
CA LYS A 47 25.25 18.83 6.95
C LYS A 47 24.46 19.37 5.76
N GLU A 48 23.83 20.51 5.95
CA GLU A 48 23.20 21.29 4.89
C GLU A 48 24.27 21.96 4.00
N PRO A 49 23.94 22.36 2.76
CA PRO A 49 24.89 23.00 1.87
C PRO A 49 25.64 24.19 2.47
N ASP A 50 24.96 25.04 3.24
CA ASP A 50 25.58 26.21 3.87
C ASP A 50 26.45 25.90 5.10
N ASP A 51 26.34 24.70 5.66
CA ASP A 51 27.29 24.21 6.67
C ASP A 51 28.68 23.88 6.09
N TYR A 52 28.80 23.69 4.76
CA TYR A 52 30.06 23.44 4.07
C TYR A 52 30.71 24.74 3.58
N THR A 53 29.91 25.63 2.98
CA THR A 53 30.38 26.92 2.50
C THR A 53 29.24 27.95 2.42
N PRO A 54 29.47 29.21 2.86
CA PRO A 54 28.47 30.27 2.75
C PRO A 54 27.98 30.52 1.32
N MET A 55 28.79 30.16 0.31
CA MET A 55 28.40 30.29 -1.11
C MET A 55 27.18 29.45 -1.46
N TRP A 56 26.98 28.31 -0.81
CA TRP A 56 25.85 27.42 -1.05
C TRP A 56 24.56 27.81 -0.28
N LYS A 57 24.64 28.86 0.55
CA LYS A 57 23.45 29.37 1.25
C LYS A 57 22.43 29.97 0.27
N ARG A 58 22.92 30.80 -0.66
CA ARG A 58 22.08 31.36 -1.71
C ARG A 58 21.96 30.39 -2.88
N TRP A 59 20.73 30.11 -3.29
CA TRP A 59 20.49 29.29 -4.46
C TRP A 59 20.92 30.02 -5.72
N SER A 60 21.86 29.45 -6.47
CA SER A 60 22.40 29.98 -7.71
C SER A 60 22.79 28.83 -8.64
N LEU A 61 22.50 28.98 -9.93
CA LEU A 61 22.93 27.99 -10.95
C LEU A 61 24.45 27.89 -11.03
N SER A 62 25.19 28.99 -10.80
CA SER A 62 26.65 28.99 -10.80
C SER A 62 27.29 28.24 -9.62
N ALA A 63 26.50 27.91 -8.58
CA ALA A 63 26.98 27.14 -7.44
C ALA A 63 26.76 25.63 -7.59
N LEU A 64 26.20 25.19 -8.70
CA LEU A 64 25.94 23.79 -9.01
C LEU A 64 27.03 23.21 -9.94
N PRO A 65 27.39 21.93 -9.74
CA PRO A 65 26.91 21.05 -8.69
C PRO A 65 27.56 21.30 -7.32
N MET A 66 26.77 21.09 -6.26
CA MET A 66 27.25 21.11 -4.88
C MET A 66 27.77 19.73 -4.50
N ILE A 67 29.06 19.57 -4.48
CA ILE A 67 29.73 18.29 -4.15
C ILE A 67 30.74 18.56 -3.03
N PRO A 68 30.42 18.25 -1.76
CA PRO A 68 31.35 18.39 -0.66
C PRO A 68 32.57 17.48 -0.86
N GLN A 69 33.77 17.99 -0.51
CA GLN A 69 34.99 17.16 -0.51
C GLN A 69 34.87 15.99 0.49
N ARG A 70 34.27 16.26 1.64
CA ARG A 70 33.98 15.27 2.68
C ARG A 70 32.62 15.55 3.30
N PHE A 71 31.77 14.53 3.34
CA PHE A 71 30.48 14.63 4.01
C PHE A 71 30.65 14.67 5.54
N GLY A 72 29.92 15.54 6.16
CA GLY A 72 29.88 15.71 7.63
C GLY A 72 28.46 15.56 8.17
N ILE A 73 28.38 15.35 9.48
CA ILE A 73 27.13 15.24 10.21
C ILE A 73 26.95 16.40 11.18
N LYS A 74 25.71 16.76 11.47
CA LYS A 74 25.32 17.72 12.50
C LYS A 74 24.15 17.19 13.32
N LEU A 75 23.94 17.75 14.50
CA LEU A 75 22.73 17.48 15.27
C LEU A 75 21.54 18.16 14.59
N ILE A 76 20.40 17.47 14.59
CA ILE A 76 19.11 18.06 14.22
C ILE A 76 18.82 19.21 15.20
N ASN A 77 18.36 20.35 14.67
CA ASN A 77 18.14 21.55 15.47
C ASN A 77 16.82 21.48 16.23
N ASP A 78 16.82 20.68 17.30
CA ASP A 78 15.72 20.50 18.25
C ASP A 78 16.27 20.49 19.67
N GLU A 79 15.61 21.20 20.61
CA GLU A 79 16.10 21.33 22.00
C GLU A 79 16.03 20.04 22.76
N GLY A 80 15.03 19.18 22.52
CA GLY A 80 14.92 17.85 23.13
C GLY A 80 16.06 16.93 22.66
N ILE A 81 16.37 16.98 21.37
CA ILE A 81 17.49 16.24 20.76
C ILE A 81 18.82 16.72 21.33
N LYS A 82 19.05 18.03 21.43
CA LYS A 82 20.27 18.59 22.02
C LYS A 82 20.47 18.15 23.46
N LYS A 83 19.39 18.22 24.26
CA LYS A 83 19.43 17.76 25.67
C LYS A 83 19.76 16.29 25.77
N GLN A 84 19.10 15.43 25.00
CA GLN A 84 19.34 13.98 25.01
C GLN A 84 20.75 13.67 24.52
N PHE A 85 21.22 14.33 23.48
CA PHE A 85 22.57 14.15 22.97
C PHE A 85 23.63 14.52 24.00
N SER A 86 23.46 15.61 24.74
CA SER A 86 24.39 15.99 25.84
C SER A 86 24.48 14.90 26.91
N THR A 87 23.38 14.23 27.24
CA THR A 87 23.39 13.06 28.15
C THR A 87 24.17 11.92 27.52
N ILE A 88 23.89 11.56 26.26
CA ILE A 88 24.59 10.48 25.53
C ILE A 88 26.11 10.76 25.47
N GLU A 89 26.50 11.96 25.06
CA GLU A 89 27.89 12.37 24.93
C GLU A 89 28.64 12.21 26.25
N ARG A 90 28.09 12.72 27.34
CA ARG A 90 28.67 12.58 28.70
C ARG A 90 28.85 11.11 29.10
N LEU A 91 27.83 10.26 28.85
CA LEU A 91 27.89 8.83 29.17
C LEU A 91 28.96 8.11 28.34
N MET A 92 29.00 8.36 27.01
CA MET A 92 29.95 7.71 26.12
C MET A 92 31.39 8.12 26.35
N GLN A 93 31.64 9.38 26.73
CA GLN A 93 33.00 9.85 27.06
C GLN A 93 33.53 9.21 28.34
N ALA A 94 32.65 8.79 29.28
CA ALA A 94 33.00 8.14 30.54
C ALA A 94 32.88 6.59 30.47
N ALA A 95 32.51 6.02 29.30
CA ALA A 95 32.29 4.59 29.17
C ALA A 95 33.59 3.80 29.02
N ASP A 96 33.65 2.61 29.66
CA ASP A 96 34.69 1.62 29.42
C ASP A 96 34.45 0.84 28.14
N SER A 97 33.17 0.63 27.79
CA SER A 97 32.71 0.02 26.53
C SER A 97 31.29 0.43 26.19
N ILE A 98 30.94 0.33 24.95
CA ILE A 98 29.59 0.62 24.42
C ILE A 98 28.97 -0.63 23.83
N ILE A 99 27.67 -0.83 24.05
CA ILE A 99 26.84 -1.80 23.34
C ILE A 99 25.86 -1.04 22.48
N ASN A 100 26.04 -1.17 21.15
CA ASN A 100 25.11 -0.65 20.17
C ASN A 100 23.88 -1.56 20.11
N CYS A 101 22.75 -1.06 20.59
CA CYS A 101 21.44 -1.72 20.63
C CYS A 101 20.45 -1.08 19.64
N GLY A 102 20.94 -0.48 18.55
CA GLY A 102 20.09 0.01 17.48
C GLY A 102 19.34 -1.11 16.77
N ASP A 103 18.27 -0.77 16.08
CA ASP A 103 17.49 -1.76 15.33
C ASP A 103 18.40 -2.55 14.36
N ALA A 104 18.04 -3.81 14.10
CA ALA A 104 18.86 -4.74 13.32
C ALA A 104 18.70 -4.46 11.81
N GLY A 105 19.37 -3.43 11.28
CA GLY A 105 19.29 -3.02 9.88
C GLY A 105 20.22 -1.88 9.54
N GLN A 106 20.26 -1.50 8.24
CA GLN A 106 21.11 -0.40 7.74
C GLN A 106 20.82 0.92 8.45
N GLU A 107 19.53 1.20 8.72
CA GLU A 107 19.10 2.45 9.35
C GLU A 107 19.58 2.53 10.82
N GLY A 108 19.34 1.45 11.58
CA GLY A 108 19.79 1.39 12.99
C GLY A 108 21.30 1.48 13.14
N GLU A 109 22.07 0.87 12.20
CA GLU A 109 23.52 1.05 12.15
C GLU A 109 23.91 2.50 11.88
N LEU A 110 23.26 3.15 10.91
CA LEU A 110 23.56 4.53 10.53
C LEU A 110 23.27 5.50 11.70
N ILE A 111 22.09 5.39 12.32
CA ILE A 111 21.65 6.23 13.43
C ILE A 111 22.64 6.16 14.57
N GLN A 112 22.93 4.95 15.04
CA GLN A 112 23.77 4.79 16.24
C GLN A 112 25.23 5.16 15.99
N ARG A 113 25.79 4.81 14.83
CA ARG A 113 27.16 5.17 14.50
C ARG A 113 27.36 6.66 14.33
N TRP A 114 26.40 7.38 13.74
CA TRP A 114 26.46 8.83 13.66
C TRP A 114 26.44 9.48 15.04
N VAL A 115 25.63 8.97 15.96
CA VAL A 115 25.58 9.46 17.34
C VAL A 115 26.89 9.19 18.08
N MET A 116 27.44 7.95 17.98
CA MET A 116 28.72 7.60 18.59
C MET A 116 29.87 8.43 18.00
N GLN A 117 29.89 8.65 16.68
CA GLN A 117 30.87 9.52 16.02
C GLN A 117 30.75 10.96 16.48
N LYS A 118 29.53 11.50 16.61
CA LYS A 118 29.27 12.87 17.09
C LYS A 118 29.65 13.04 18.53
N ALA A 119 29.42 12.03 19.37
CA ALA A 119 29.83 11.99 20.78
C ALA A 119 31.33 11.72 20.97
N GLN A 120 32.09 11.49 19.89
CA GLN A 120 33.52 11.18 19.91
C GLN A 120 33.87 9.97 20.80
N ALA A 121 33.04 8.94 20.77
CA ALA A 121 33.27 7.72 21.52
C ALA A 121 34.59 7.04 21.13
N LYS A 122 35.44 6.68 22.11
CA LYS A 122 36.76 6.10 21.87
C LYS A 122 36.91 4.67 22.39
N CYS A 123 35.96 4.21 23.19
CA CYS A 123 36.00 2.89 23.79
C CYS A 123 35.57 1.79 22.83
N PRO A 124 35.85 0.50 23.10
CA PRO A 124 35.39 -0.62 22.29
C PRO A 124 33.86 -0.66 22.18
N VAL A 125 33.34 -1.04 21.02
CA VAL A 125 31.91 -1.13 20.77
C VAL A 125 31.54 -2.55 20.37
N LYS A 126 30.56 -3.11 21.07
CA LYS A 126 29.89 -4.37 20.73
C LYS A 126 28.51 -4.10 20.13
N ARG A 127 27.97 -5.07 19.42
CA ARG A 127 26.67 -4.99 18.74
C ARG A 127 25.71 -6.04 19.32
N LEU A 128 24.57 -5.56 19.82
CA LEU A 128 23.41 -6.40 20.10
C LEU A 128 22.60 -6.53 18.81
N TRP A 129 22.55 -7.74 18.21
CA TRP A 129 21.81 -8.00 16.99
C TRP A 129 20.64 -8.94 17.28
N ILE A 130 19.44 -8.40 17.38
CA ILE A 130 18.21 -9.15 17.67
C ILE A 130 17.07 -8.64 16.77
N SER A 131 16.23 -9.56 16.30
CA SER A 131 15.05 -9.26 15.46
C SER A 131 13.73 -9.37 16.24
N SER A 132 13.79 -9.65 17.54
CA SER A 132 12.65 -9.74 18.44
C SER A 132 12.96 -9.06 19.76
N MET A 133 11.98 -8.39 20.36
CA MET A 133 12.09 -7.69 21.65
C MET A 133 11.54 -8.51 22.82
N THR A 134 11.49 -9.85 22.68
CA THR A 134 11.13 -10.74 23.80
C THR A 134 12.25 -10.81 24.82
N ASP A 135 11.90 -11.08 26.08
CA ASP A 135 12.86 -11.19 27.17
C ASP A 135 13.96 -12.24 26.87
N GLU A 136 13.56 -13.34 26.24
CA GLU A 136 14.47 -14.43 25.85
C GLU A 136 15.42 -13.99 24.75
N ALA A 137 14.91 -13.30 23.71
CA ALA A 137 15.73 -12.81 22.59
C ALA A 137 16.75 -11.77 23.07
N ILE A 138 16.36 -10.87 23.97
CA ILE A 138 17.27 -9.88 24.56
C ILE A 138 18.35 -10.57 25.40
N LYS A 139 17.99 -11.52 26.28
CA LYS A 139 18.96 -12.28 27.10
C LYS A 139 19.96 -13.04 26.23
N GLN A 140 19.47 -13.74 25.22
CA GLN A 140 20.32 -14.48 24.30
C GLN A 140 21.25 -13.53 23.52
N GLY A 141 20.72 -12.40 23.02
CA GLY A 141 21.51 -11.40 22.29
C GLY A 141 22.64 -10.81 23.13
N PHE A 142 22.41 -10.56 24.45
CA PHE A 142 23.45 -10.12 25.35
C PHE A 142 24.51 -11.21 25.66
N ALA A 143 24.13 -12.47 25.59
CA ALA A 143 25.08 -13.60 25.69
C ALA A 143 25.93 -13.78 24.41
N GLU A 144 25.46 -13.28 23.27
CA GLU A 144 26.04 -13.48 21.93
C GLU A 144 26.45 -12.17 21.24
N LEU A 145 26.88 -11.16 22.03
CA LEU A 145 27.28 -9.85 21.48
C LEU A 145 28.35 -9.99 20.39
N LYS A 146 28.11 -9.35 19.26
CA LYS A 146 29.01 -9.32 18.11
C LYS A 146 30.00 -8.17 18.16
N ASP A 147 31.05 -8.24 17.36
CA ASP A 147 31.93 -7.10 17.16
C ASP A 147 31.26 -6.09 16.20
N GLN A 148 31.39 -4.81 16.52
CA GLN A 148 30.85 -3.73 15.68
C GLN A 148 31.43 -3.75 14.26
N GLN A 149 32.65 -4.24 14.07
CA GLN A 149 33.31 -4.32 12.78
C GLN A 149 32.66 -5.33 11.82
N GLU A 150 31.96 -6.33 12.33
CA GLU A 150 31.20 -7.29 11.49
C GLU A 150 30.13 -6.59 10.66
N TYR A 151 29.62 -5.45 11.15
CA TYR A 151 28.56 -4.65 10.51
C TYR A 151 29.08 -3.43 9.74
N GLN A 152 30.39 -3.37 9.46
CA GLN A 152 30.99 -2.24 8.78
C GLN A 152 30.44 -2.04 7.36
N SER A 153 30.23 -3.12 6.59
CA SER A 153 29.68 -3.06 5.24
C SER A 153 28.20 -2.63 5.24
N LEU A 154 27.43 -3.07 6.24
CA LEU A 154 26.05 -2.64 6.42
C LEU A 154 25.96 -1.12 6.69
N TYR A 155 26.83 -0.60 7.58
CA TYR A 155 26.95 0.84 7.83
C TYR A 155 27.34 1.60 6.55
N LEU A 156 28.31 1.11 5.79
CA LEU A 156 28.76 1.76 4.55
C LEU A 156 27.66 1.79 3.49
N ALA A 157 26.83 0.75 3.40
CA ALA A 157 25.67 0.74 2.52
C ALA A 157 24.63 1.81 2.95
N GLY A 158 24.33 1.91 4.23
CA GLY A 158 23.44 2.95 4.78
C GLY A 158 23.98 4.36 4.56
N LEU A 159 25.27 4.58 4.81
CA LEU A 159 25.95 5.86 4.60
C LEU A 159 25.96 6.24 3.11
N SER A 160 26.27 5.31 2.23
CA SER A 160 26.28 5.54 0.76
C SER A 160 24.90 5.94 0.25
N ARG A 161 23.84 5.30 0.77
CA ARG A 161 22.44 5.69 0.50
C ARG A 161 22.16 7.13 0.93
N ALA A 162 22.50 7.49 2.16
CA ALA A 162 22.23 8.82 2.70
C ALA A 162 22.98 9.91 1.90
N ILE A 163 24.25 9.68 1.56
CA ILE A 163 25.06 10.60 0.74
C ILE A 163 24.47 10.72 -0.67
N GLY A 164 24.07 9.60 -1.28
CA GLY A 164 23.48 9.59 -2.61
C GLY A 164 22.15 10.37 -2.65
N ASP A 165 21.26 10.12 -1.73
CA ASP A 165 19.98 10.83 -1.63
C ASP A 165 20.19 12.34 -1.37
N TRP A 166 21.21 12.72 -0.59
CA TRP A 166 21.62 14.12 -0.41
C TRP A 166 22.15 14.74 -1.71
N LEU A 167 23.10 14.09 -2.38
CA LEU A 167 23.67 14.57 -3.64
C LEU A 167 22.61 14.81 -4.70
N LEU A 168 21.77 13.81 -4.93
CA LEU A 168 20.71 13.90 -5.92
C LEU A 168 19.67 14.95 -5.50
N GLY A 169 19.14 14.83 -4.28
CA GLY A 169 18.06 15.68 -3.80
C GLY A 169 18.42 17.16 -3.75
N MET A 170 19.59 17.51 -3.20
CA MET A 170 20.03 18.90 -3.08
C MET A 170 20.34 19.53 -4.44
N ASN A 171 21.07 18.81 -5.30
CA ASN A 171 21.48 19.36 -6.60
C ASN A 171 20.29 19.44 -7.57
N ALA A 172 19.58 18.33 -7.80
CA ALA A 172 18.47 18.32 -8.75
C ALA A 172 17.33 19.24 -8.32
N THR A 173 16.97 19.28 -7.02
CA THR A 173 15.93 20.18 -6.54
C THR A 173 16.27 21.64 -6.79
N ARG A 174 17.50 22.09 -6.47
CA ARG A 174 17.92 23.47 -6.72
C ARG A 174 18.00 23.80 -8.20
N LEU A 175 18.57 22.88 -8.98
CA LEU A 175 18.71 23.01 -10.42
C LEU A 175 17.38 23.21 -11.12
N TYR A 176 16.44 22.28 -10.93
CA TYR A 176 15.11 22.36 -11.54
C TYR A 176 14.29 23.55 -11.04
N THR A 177 14.39 23.88 -9.74
CA THR A 177 13.75 25.05 -9.18
C THR A 177 14.24 26.35 -9.80
N LEU A 178 15.55 26.50 -9.98
CA LEU A 178 16.14 27.72 -10.52
C LEU A 178 15.93 27.85 -12.03
N LYS A 179 16.00 26.72 -12.75
CA LYS A 179 15.89 26.72 -14.22
C LYS A 179 14.44 26.86 -14.69
N TYR A 180 13.51 26.08 -14.10
CA TYR A 180 12.13 25.94 -14.58
C TYR A 180 11.09 26.51 -13.63
N GLY A 181 11.42 26.67 -12.34
CA GLY A 181 10.45 27.14 -11.33
C GLY A 181 10.03 28.59 -11.53
N GLN A 182 8.77 28.88 -11.18
CA GLN A 182 8.20 30.22 -11.13
C GLN A 182 7.72 30.50 -9.71
N ASN A 183 7.54 31.80 -9.38
CA ASN A 183 6.91 32.27 -8.13
C ASN A 183 7.52 31.65 -6.85
N ARG A 184 8.81 31.39 -6.83
CA ARG A 184 9.56 30.80 -5.70
C ARG A 184 9.06 29.41 -5.25
N GLN A 185 8.29 28.71 -6.07
CA GLN A 185 7.91 27.33 -5.77
C GLN A 185 9.10 26.41 -5.93
N VAL A 186 9.37 25.59 -4.91
CA VAL A 186 10.44 24.58 -4.95
C VAL A 186 9.97 23.39 -5.78
N LEU A 187 10.72 23.05 -6.84
CA LEU A 187 10.52 21.86 -7.64
C LEU A 187 11.39 20.73 -7.07
N SER A 188 10.80 19.99 -6.15
CA SER A 188 11.51 18.94 -5.43
C SER A 188 11.71 17.69 -6.31
N ILE A 189 12.96 17.28 -6.47
CA ILE A 189 13.37 16.07 -7.19
C ILE A 189 13.98 15.10 -6.18
N GLY A 190 13.64 13.83 -6.32
CA GLY A 190 14.20 12.79 -5.45
C GLY A 190 13.98 11.39 -6.02
N ARG A 191 14.90 10.49 -5.69
CA ARG A 191 14.99 9.12 -6.22
C ARG A 191 13.69 8.31 -6.06
N VAL A 192 12.92 8.54 -5.00
CA VAL A 192 11.63 7.85 -4.76
C VAL A 192 10.44 8.74 -5.06
N GLN A 193 10.54 10.03 -4.69
CA GLN A 193 9.45 11.00 -4.86
C GLN A 193 9.09 11.21 -6.34
N THR A 194 10.10 11.37 -7.19
CA THR A 194 9.87 11.66 -8.62
C THR A 194 9.24 10.48 -9.36
N PRO A 195 9.72 9.22 -9.24
CA PRO A 195 9.04 8.07 -9.83
C PRO A 195 7.62 7.87 -9.26
N THR A 196 7.39 8.13 -7.98
CA THR A 196 6.05 8.05 -7.40
C THR A 196 5.10 9.07 -8.04
N LEU A 197 5.57 10.29 -8.29
CA LEU A 197 4.80 11.29 -9.03
C LEU A 197 4.57 10.85 -10.48
N ALA A 198 5.59 10.29 -11.14
CA ALA A 198 5.50 9.81 -12.50
C ALA A 198 4.44 8.71 -12.68
N LEU A 199 4.31 7.79 -11.72
CA LEU A 199 3.23 6.79 -11.72
C LEU A 199 1.84 7.45 -11.80
N ILE A 200 1.61 8.50 -11.00
CA ILE A 200 0.32 9.20 -10.96
C ILE A 200 0.09 9.99 -12.26
N VAL A 201 1.11 10.70 -12.74
CA VAL A 201 1.05 11.49 -13.97
C VAL A 201 0.81 10.61 -15.20
N ASN A 202 1.53 9.51 -15.32
CA ASN A 202 1.37 8.57 -16.44
C ASN A 202 -0.03 7.94 -16.44
N ARG A 203 -0.54 7.54 -15.26
CA ARG A 203 -1.91 7.04 -15.12
C ARG A 203 -2.95 8.12 -15.50
N GLN A 204 -2.72 9.37 -15.14
CA GLN A 204 -3.59 10.48 -15.52
C GLN A 204 -3.61 10.66 -17.04
N LYS A 205 -2.43 10.64 -17.69
CA LYS A 205 -2.32 10.74 -19.16
C LYS A 205 -2.98 9.56 -19.87
N GLU A 206 -2.80 8.34 -19.35
CA GLU A 206 -3.45 7.14 -19.85
C GLU A 206 -4.98 7.26 -19.81
N ILE A 207 -5.54 7.82 -18.72
CA ILE A 207 -6.98 8.06 -18.59
C ILE A 207 -7.45 9.18 -19.51
N ASP A 208 -6.72 10.30 -19.57
CA ASP A 208 -7.10 11.48 -20.34
C ASP A 208 -7.04 11.23 -21.86
N ASN A 209 -6.14 10.34 -22.31
CA ASN A 209 -5.96 9.97 -23.72
C ASN A 209 -6.70 8.66 -24.09
N PHE A 210 -7.48 8.08 -23.16
CA PHE A 210 -8.16 6.82 -23.41
C PHE A 210 -9.31 7.01 -24.37
N GLU A 211 -9.28 6.25 -25.46
CA GLU A 211 -10.39 6.16 -26.44
C GLU A 211 -11.19 4.90 -26.14
N SER A 212 -12.48 5.07 -25.90
CA SER A 212 -13.38 3.96 -25.60
C SER A 212 -13.83 3.30 -26.90
N GLU A 213 -13.66 1.98 -26.96
CA GLU A 213 -14.03 1.15 -28.11
C GLU A 213 -15.18 0.21 -27.74
N PRO A 214 -16.20 0.03 -28.63
CA PRO A 214 -17.25 -0.93 -28.41
C PRO A 214 -16.76 -2.36 -28.60
N TYR A 215 -17.35 -3.29 -27.84
CA TYR A 215 -17.21 -4.72 -28.05
C TYR A 215 -18.49 -5.45 -27.67
N TRP A 216 -18.70 -6.63 -28.20
CA TRP A 216 -19.94 -7.39 -28.02
C TRP A 216 -19.61 -8.68 -27.25
N VAL A 217 -20.48 -9.01 -26.29
CA VAL A 217 -20.39 -10.24 -25.51
C VAL A 217 -21.64 -11.08 -25.77
N LEU A 218 -21.42 -12.29 -26.27
CA LEU A 218 -22.47 -13.27 -26.46
C LEU A 218 -22.64 -14.08 -25.17
N ALA A 219 -23.84 -14.13 -24.67
CA ALA A 219 -24.22 -14.92 -23.53
C ALA A 219 -25.56 -15.62 -23.78
N THR A 220 -25.88 -16.60 -22.97
CA THR A 220 -27.20 -17.22 -23.00
C THR A 220 -27.69 -17.57 -21.60
N ILE A 221 -29.00 -17.56 -21.42
CA ILE A 221 -29.63 -17.98 -20.16
C ILE A 221 -30.25 -19.35 -20.39
N TYR A 222 -29.76 -20.33 -19.62
CA TYR A 222 -30.32 -21.67 -19.53
C TYR A 222 -30.63 -22.03 -18.10
N ARG A 223 -31.85 -22.50 -17.82
CA ARG A 223 -32.31 -22.80 -16.42
C ARG A 223 -31.98 -21.68 -15.43
N ASN A 224 -32.36 -20.44 -15.76
CA ASN A 224 -32.12 -19.23 -14.98
C ASN A 224 -30.62 -18.97 -14.63
N THR A 225 -29.72 -19.57 -15.38
CA THR A 225 -28.28 -19.39 -15.21
C THR A 225 -27.67 -18.79 -16.47
N GLN A 226 -26.93 -17.70 -16.33
CA GLN A 226 -26.25 -17.06 -17.46
C GLN A 226 -24.92 -17.77 -17.76
N PHE A 227 -24.77 -18.19 -19.00
CA PHE A 227 -23.56 -18.74 -19.59
C PHE A 227 -22.96 -17.72 -20.53
N THR A 228 -21.64 -17.56 -20.55
CA THR A 228 -20.93 -16.66 -21.45
C THR A 228 -20.17 -17.48 -22.49
N ALA A 229 -20.17 -17.03 -23.74
CA ALA A 229 -19.46 -17.71 -24.82
C ALA A 229 -17.94 -17.75 -24.54
N THR A 230 -17.32 -18.91 -24.78
CA THR A 230 -15.89 -19.13 -24.58
C THR A 230 -15.01 -18.46 -25.63
N SER A 231 -15.59 -18.07 -26.77
CA SER A 231 -14.93 -17.24 -27.80
C SER A 231 -14.48 -15.87 -27.31
N GLY A 232 -14.97 -15.44 -26.15
CA GLY A 232 -14.64 -14.15 -25.56
C GLY A 232 -15.52 -13.01 -26.10
N LYS A 233 -14.89 -11.86 -26.33
CA LYS A 233 -15.57 -10.67 -26.86
C LYS A 233 -15.33 -10.51 -28.34
N PHE A 234 -16.36 -10.08 -29.06
CA PHE A 234 -16.28 -9.71 -30.48
C PHE A 234 -15.91 -8.22 -30.59
N THR A 235 -15.03 -7.90 -31.51
CA THR A 235 -14.60 -6.53 -31.78
C THR A 235 -15.45 -5.86 -32.89
N SER A 236 -16.24 -6.64 -33.64
CA SER A 236 -17.19 -6.15 -34.64
C SER A 236 -18.61 -6.62 -34.28
N LYS A 237 -19.58 -5.75 -34.58
CA LYS A 237 -21.00 -6.02 -34.37
C LYS A 237 -21.48 -7.16 -35.28
N GLU A 238 -21.02 -7.15 -36.49
CA GLU A 238 -21.37 -8.14 -37.54
C GLU A 238 -20.94 -9.56 -37.12
N GLU A 239 -19.75 -9.71 -36.56
CA GLU A 239 -19.28 -11.00 -36.04
C GLU A 239 -20.16 -11.48 -34.86
N GLY A 240 -20.51 -10.56 -33.96
CA GLY A 240 -21.39 -10.85 -32.83
C GLY A 240 -22.80 -11.24 -33.28
N GLU A 241 -23.37 -10.50 -34.24
CA GLU A 241 -24.70 -10.78 -34.80
C GLU A 241 -24.73 -12.11 -35.59
N LYS A 242 -23.67 -12.44 -36.32
CA LYS A 242 -23.50 -13.73 -36.96
C LYS A 242 -23.50 -14.86 -35.94
N ALA A 243 -22.68 -14.74 -34.88
CA ALA A 243 -22.62 -15.75 -33.83
C ALA A 243 -23.97 -15.88 -33.07
N PHE A 244 -24.65 -14.77 -32.83
CA PHE A 244 -26.00 -14.77 -32.27
C PHE A 244 -27.01 -15.49 -33.16
N SER A 245 -27.01 -15.22 -34.45
CA SER A 245 -27.91 -15.87 -35.44
C SER A 245 -27.67 -17.37 -35.52
N THR A 246 -26.42 -17.80 -35.41
CA THR A 246 -26.04 -19.23 -35.45
C THR A 246 -26.72 -20.03 -34.35
N ILE A 247 -26.97 -19.43 -33.17
CA ILE A 247 -27.52 -20.12 -31.99
C ILE A 247 -29.02 -19.85 -31.75
N ALA A 248 -29.58 -18.87 -32.42
CA ALA A 248 -30.98 -18.50 -32.20
C ALA A 248 -31.94 -19.65 -32.59
N GLY A 249 -32.81 -20.03 -31.67
CA GLY A 249 -33.80 -21.10 -31.89
C GLY A 249 -33.24 -22.53 -31.91
N LYS A 250 -31.96 -22.72 -31.64
CA LYS A 250 -31.34 -24.05 -31.48
C LYS A 250 -31.29 -24.44 -29.99
N PRO A 251 -31.29 -25.75 -29.62
CA PRO A 251 -31.23 -26.16 -28.24
C PRO A 251 -29.80 -25.97 -27.67
N PHE A 252 -29.72 -25.55 -26.40
CA PHE A 252 -28.50 -25.56 -25.62
C PHE A 252 -28.29 -26.93 -24.99
N THR A 253 -27.09 -27.49 -25.07
CA THR A 253 -26.77 -28.81 -24.54
C THR A 253 -25.57 -28.72 -23.59
N VAL A 254 -25.71 -29.25 -22.41
CA VAL A 254 -24.60 -29.35 -21.44
C VAL A 254 -23.64 -30.44 -21.85
N THR A 255 -22.40 -30.07 -22.15
CA THR A 255 -21.37 -31.01 -22.64
C THR A 255 -20.44 -31.49 -21.52
N ASP A 256 -20.20 -30.70 -20.50
CA ASP A 256 -19.38 -31.09 -19.37
C ASP A 256 -19.80 -30.42 -18.05
N VAL A 257 -19.68 -31.15 -16.96
CA VAL A 257 -19.88 -30.65 -15.61
C VAL A 257 -18.72 -31.13 -14.74
N SER A 258 -17.85 -30.21 -14.35
CA SER A 258 -16.69 -30.52 -13.51
C SER A 258 -16.80 -29.85 -12.13
N LYS A 259 -16.47 -30.62 -11.08
CA LYS A 259 -16.39 -30.09 -9.72
C LYS A 259 -14.95 -30.24 -9.19
N LYS A 260 -14.37 -29.15 -8.73
CA LYS A 260 -13.01 -29.15 -8.16
C LYS A 260 -13.07 -28.58 -6.74
N LYS A 261 -12.59 -29.36 -5.76
CA LYS A 261 -12.40 -28.89 -4.40
C LYS A 261 -11.10 -28.11 -4.30
N GLY A 262 -11.12 -27.01 -3.54
CA GLY A 262 -9.96 -26.17 -3.27
C GLY A 262 -9.93 -25.71 -1.84
N THR A 263 -8.79 -25.18 -1.45
CA THR A 263 -8.58 -24.53 -0.16
C THR A 263 -8.05 -23.13 -0.34
N GLU A 264 -8.42 -22.23 0.54
CA GLU A 264 -7.97 -20.84 0.58
C GLU A 264 -7.39 -20.56 1.96
N ALA A 265 -6.09 -20.35 2.02
CA ALA A 265 -5.41 -20.01 3.27
C ALA A 265 -5.77 -18.60 3.75
N PRO A 266 -5.69 -18.33 5.06
CA PRO A 266 -5.82 -16.99 5.59
C PRO A 266 -4.75 -16.06 4.99
N GLN A 267 -5.07 -14.78 4.94
CA GLN A 267 -4.12 -13.76 4.52
C GLN A 267 -2.95 -13.68 5.50
N HIS A 268 -1.78 -13.29 5.03
CA HIS A 268 -0.62 -13.05 5.90
C HIS A 268 -0.90 -11.97 6.94
N LEU A 269 -0.13 -11.96 8.02
CA LEU A 269 -0.15 -10.88 9.01
C LEU A 269 0.16 -9.52 8.36
N TYR A 270 -0.04 -8.45 9.11
CA TYR A 270 0.22 -7.12 8.59
C TYR A 270 1.69 -6.72 8.71
N ASP A 271 2.23 -6.23 7.61
CA ASP A 271 3.27 -5.21 7.57
C ASP A 271 2.61 -3.82 7.55
N LEU A 272 3.42 -2.75 7.59
CA LEU A 272 2.88 -1.38 7.57
C LEU A 272 2.11 -1.09 6.27
N THR A 273 2.63 -1.50 5.12
CA THR A 273 2.01 -1.22 3.82
C THR A 273 0.64 -1.89 3.67
N SER A 274 0.53 -3.17 4.00
CA SER A 274 -0.75 -3.89 3.92
C SER A 274 -1.78 -3.35 4.90
N LEU A 275 -1.36 -2.92 6.10
CA LEU A 275 -2.25 -2.26 7.05
C LEU A 275 -2.76 -0.92 6.50
N GLN A 276 -1.87 -0.08 5.93
CA GLN A 276 -2.25 1.19 5.31
C GLN A 276 -3.22 0.99 4.14
N VAL A 277 -3.00 -0.04 3.32
CA VAL A 277 -3.89 -0.40 2.21
C VAL A 277 -5.28 -0.77 2.71
N ASP A 278 -5.39 -1.62 3.72
CA ASP A 278 -6.68 -2.06 4.24
C ASP A 278 -7.41 -0.94 4.99
N CYS A 279 -6.70 -0.09 5.73
CA CYS A 279 -7.27 1.11 6.36
C CYS A 279 -7.80 2.10 5.32
N ASN A 280 -7.07 2.31 4.22
CA ASN A 280 -7.53 3.19 3.15
C ASN A 280 -8.77 2.64 2.43
N LYS A 281 -8.78 1.33 2.13
CA LYS A 281 -9.95 0.67 1.48
C LYS A 281 -11.19 0.72 2.36
N LYS A 282 -11.08 0.32 3.64
CA LYS A 282 -12.24 0.18 4.54
C LYS A 282 -12.70 1.52 5.12
N PHE A 283 -11.76 2.38 5.52
CA PHE A 283 -12.07 3.58 6.30
C PHE A 283 -11.69 4.88 5.61
N ALA A 284 -11.13 4.82 4.41
CA ALA A 284 -10.59 5.97 3.68
C ALA A 284 -9.49 6.74 4.46
N TYR A 285 -8.80 6.08 5.40
CA TYR A 285 -7.67 6.69 6.11
C TYR A 285 -6.49 6.83 5.17
N SER A 286 -5.79 7.98 5.25
CA SER A 286 -4.54 8.14 4.51
C SER A 286 -3.43 7.27 5.11
N ALA A 287 -2.36 7.05 4.34
CA ALA A 287 -1.19 6.34 4.81
C ALA A 287 -0.56 7.00 6.05
N ASP A 288 -0.52 8.34 6.07
CA ASP A 288 0.00 9.13 7.20
C ASP A 288 -0.89 9.01 8.45
N ILE A 289 -2.21 9.11 8.28
CA ILE A 289 -3.16 8.92 9.39
C ILE A 289 -3.01 7.51 9.97
N THR A 290 -2.97 6.48 9.11
CA THR A 290 -2.79 5.10 9.56
C THR A 290 -1.48 4.91 10.33
N LEU A 291 -0.38 5.50 9.83
CA LEU A 291 0.92 5.43 10.52
C LEU A 291 0.85 6.09 11.91
N LYS A 292 0.20 7.24 12.04
CA LYS A 292 0.02 7.92 13.33
C LYS A 292 -0.83 7.09 14.31
N LEU A 293 -1.89 6.46 13.81
CA LEU A 293 -2.77 5.64 14.65
C LEU A 293 -2.06 4.38 15.16
N ILE A 294 -1.37 3.67 14.27
CA ILE A 294 -0.62 2.46 14.69
C ILE A 294 0.57 2.79 15.58
N GLN A 295 1.22 3.95 15.36
CA GLN A 295 2.26 4.44 16.25
C GLN A 295 1.70 4.70 17.67
N SER A 296 0.52 5.33 17.77
CA SER A 296 -0.17 5.54 19.04
C SER A 296 -0.52 4.22 19.74
N LEU A 297 -1.03 3.22 19.00
CA LEU A 297 -1.32 1.88 19.54
C LEU A 297 -0.06 1.18 20.07
N TYR A 298 1.07 1.33 19.37
CA TYR A 298 2.37 0.82 19.80
C TYR A 298 2.86 1.50 21.10
N GLU A 299 2.79 2.83 21.16
CA GLU A 299 3.20 3.60 22.34
C GLU A 299 2.35 3.28 23.58
N LYS A 300 1.06 2.99 23.36
CA LYS A 300 0.13 2.46 24.38
C LYS A 300 0.37 0.98 24.71
N LYS A 301 1.32 0.32 24.04
CA LYS A 301 1.67 -1.10 24.20
C LYS A 301 0.56 -2.09 23.81
N PHE A 302 -0.37 -1.71 22.96
CA PHE A 302 -1.43 -2.59 22.50
C PHE A 302 -1.05 -3.40 21.26
N THR A 303 -0.10 -2.90 20.46
CA THR A 303 0.43 -3.57 19.27
C THR A 303 1.97 -3.58 19.28
N THR A 304 2.56 -4.45 18.47
CA THR A 304 4.01 -4.47 18.23
C THR A 304 4.46 -3.31 17.36
N TYR A 305 5.77 -3.19 17.12
CA TYR A 305 6.36 -2.07 16.39
C TYR A 305 5.77 -1.91 14.99
N PRO A 306 5.38 -0.69 14.57
CA PRO A 306 4.55 -0.50 13.38
C PRO A 306 5.33 -0.37 12.07
N ARG A 307 6.61 0.03 12.10
CA ARG A 307 7.36 0.35 10.86
C ARG A 307 8.11 -0.87 10.32
N VAL A 308 7.35 -1.94 10.05
CA VAL A 308 7.87 -3.22 9.62
C VAL A 308 7.52 -3.50 8.16
N ASP A 309 8.38 -4.26 7.49
CA ASP A 309 8.28 -4.66 6.08
C ASP A 309 8.00 -6.17 5.91
N THR A 310 7.89 -6.90 7.03
CA THR A 310 7.61 -8.33 7.03
C THR A 310 6.21 -8.66 7.53
N GLN A 311 5.66 -9.74 7.03
CA GLN A 311 4.35 -10.32 7.39
C GLN A 311 4.51 -11.61 8.20
N TYR A 312 5.71 -11.89 8.70
CA TYR A 312 6.07 -13.13 9.39
C TYR A 312 6.44 -12.86 10.84
N LEU A 313 6.30 -13.91 11.65
CA LEU A 313 6.74 -13.95 13.04
C LEU A 313 8.00 -14.79 13.17
N THR A 314 8.81 -14.50 14.19
CA THR A 314 9.90 -15.34 14.63
C THR A 314 9.39 -16.50 15.49
N ASP A 315 10.14 -17.59 15.53
CA ASP A 315 9.76 -18.82 16.23
C ASP A 315 9.58 -18.65 17.75
N ASP A 316 10.27 -17.68 18.36
CA ASP A 316 10.19 -17.35 19.79
C ASP A 316 8.85 -16.67 20.19
N ILE A 317 8.08 -16.19 19.21
CA ILE A 317 6.72 -15.67 19.44
C ILE A 317 5.72 -16.82 19.60
N TYR A 318 5.95 -17.98 18.99
CA TYR A 318 4.98 -19.07 18.99
C TYR A 318 4.53 -19.52 20.39
N PRO A 319 5.41 -19.71 21.40
CA PRO A 319 5.01 -20.05 22.76
C PRO A 319 4.13 -19.00 23.44
N LYS A 320 4.19 -17.73 22.99
CA LYS A 320 3.44 -16.60 23.56
C LYS A 320 2.05 -16.43 22.92
N VAL A 321 1.78 -17.08 21.78
CA VAL A 321 0.51 -16.95 21.06
C VAL A 321 -0.72 -17.21 21.93
N PRO A 322 -0.77 -18.27 22.78
CA PRO A 322 -1.92 -18.50 23.65
C PRO A 322 -2.19 -17.34 24.62
N GLN A 323 -1.13 -16.75 25.18
CA GLN A 323 -1.24 -15.61 26.08
C GLN A 323 -1.73 -14.36 25.31
N ILE A 324 -1.22 -14.12 24.11
CA ILE A 324 -1.65 -12.99 23.26
C ILE A 324 -3.13 -13.14 22.90
N LEU A 325 -3.56 -14.32 22.45
CA LEU A 325 -4.97 -14.62 22.14
C LEU A 325 -5.89 -14.42 23.36
N ASN A 326 -5.46 -14.86 24.54
CA ASN A 326 -6.19 -14.63 25.78
C ASN A 326 -6.38 -13.14 26.07
N GLY A 327 -5.32 -12.32 25.94
CA GLY A 327 -5.43 -10.88 26.10
C GLY A 327 -6.34 -10.22 25.05
N VAL A 328 -6.25 -10.65 23.79
CA VAL A 328 -7.16 -10.19 22.72
C VAL A 328 -8.61 -10.54 23.04
N SER A 329 -8.89 -11.74 23.56
CA SER A 329 -10.27 -12.15 23.94
C SER A 329 -10.91 -11.26 25.00
N GLN A 330 -10.09 -10.63 25.86
CA GLN A 330 -10.54 -9.71 26.90
C GLN A 330 -10.74 -8.27 26.40
N ALA A 331 -10.28 -7.96 25.17
CA ALA A 331 -10.41 -6.63 24.60
C ALA A 331 -11.88 -6.22 24.41
N LYS A 332 -12.21 -5.03 24.92
CA LYS A 332 -13.53 -4.42 24.74
C LYS A 332 -13.43 -3.33 23.68
N ILE A 333 -13.87 -3.63 22.47
CA ILE A 333 -13.96 -2.66 21.38
C ILE A 333 -15.39 -2.14 21.30
N MET A 334 -15.58 -0.83 21.42
CA MET A 334 -16.91 -0.20 21.50
C MET A 334 -17.81 -0.88 22.54
N SER A 335 -17.25 -1.17 23.73
CA SER A 335 -17.91 -1.87 24.85
C SER A 335 -18.32 -3.33 24.58
N GLN A 336 -17.88 -3.95 23.48
CA GLN A 336 -18.17 -5.33 23.12
C GLN A 336 -16.93 -6.22 23.14
N GLN A 337 -17.06 -7.41 23.68
CA GLN A 337 -16.02 -8.47 23.62
C GLN A 337 -16.13 -9.24 22.30
N LYS A 338 -15.81 -8.60 21.18
CA LYS A 338 -15.99 -9.15 19.83
C LYS A 338 -15.20 -10.43 19.57
N TYR A 339 -14.02 -10.55 20.20
CA TYR A 339 -13.04 -11.61 19.89
C TYR A 339 -13.19 -12.84 20.79
N LEU A 340 -13.90 -12.71 21.93
CA LEU A 340 -14.05 -13.80 22.89
C LEU A 340 -14.62 -15.08 22.25
N PRO A 341 -15.72 -15.04 21.48
CA PRO A 341 -16.25 -16.25 20.83
C PRO A 341 -15.25 -16.89 19.87
N LEU A 342 -14.51 -16.07 19.11
CA LEU A 342 -13.53 -16.53 18.13
C LEU A 342 -12.37 -17.25 18.79
N VAL A 343 -11.83 -16.70 19.88
CA VAL A 343 -10.73 -17.31 20.63
C VAL A 343 -11.21 -18.57 21.37
N GLN A 344 -12.42 -18.58 21.93
CA GLN A 344 -13.02 -19.75 22.55
C GLN A 344 -13.20 -20.91 21.56
N GLN A 345 -13.60 -20.62 20.32
CA GLN A 345 -13.72 -21.63 19.27
C GLN A 345 -12.36 -22.28 18.93
N LEU A 346 -11.28 -21.49 18.87
CA LEU A 346 -9.92 -22.02 18.70
C LEU A 346 -9.53 -22.94 19.87
N ALA A 347 -9.82 -22.53 21.11
CA ALA A 347 -9.52 -23.31 22.32
C ALA A 347 -10.37 -24.58 22.43
N ALA A 348 -11.65 -24.53 22.06
CA ALA A 348 -12.57 -25.65 22.11
C ALA A 348 -12.17 -26.81 21.16
N SER A 349 -11.38 -26.52 20.12
CA SER A 349 -10.86 -27.54 19.22
C SER A 349 -9.98 -28.58 19.91
N GLY A 350 -9.45 -28.28 21.09
CA GLY A 350 -8.53 -29.14 21.85
C GLY A 350 -7.19 -29.42 21.14
N LYS A 351 -6.99 -28.88 19.95
CA LYS A 351 -5.81 -29.05 19.14
C LYS A 351 -4.77 -27.98 19.46
N LYS A 352 -3.50 -28.34 19.37
CA LYS A 352 -2.41 -27.37 19.41
C LYS A 352 -2.56 -26.39 18.25
N LEU A 353 -2.36 -25.10 18.53
CA LEU A 353 -2.41 -24.06 17.49
C LEU A 353 -1.42 -24.38 16.35
N PRO A 354 -1.79 -24.16 15.09
CA PRO A 354 -0.93 -24.48 13.97
C PRO A 354 0.32 -23.57 13.97
N LYS A 355 1.51 -24.21 13.85
CA LYS A 355 2.78 -23.52 13.59
C LYS A 355 3.09 -23.62 12.09
N SER A 356 2.49 -22.75 11.29
CA SER A 356 2.66 -22.74 9.85
C SER A 356 3.88 -21.91 9.44
N LYS A 357 4.68 -22.39 8.47
CA LYS A 357 5.74 -21.60 7.83
C LYS A 357 5.23 -20.36 7.08
N LYS A 358 3.92 -20.28 6.81
CA LYS A 358 3.28 -19.06 6.28
C LYS A 358 3.14 -17.94 7.32
N VAL A 359 3.31 -18.26 8.60
CA VAL A 359 3.21 -17.33 9.73
C VAL A 359 4.54 -17.19 10.46
N PHE A 360 5.23 -18.32 10.70
CA PHE A 360 6.49 -18.37 11.45
C PHE A 360 7.64 -18.75 10.52
N ASP A 361 8.48 -17.79 10.19
CA ASP A 361 9.67 -17.99 9.34
C ASP A 361 10.75 -16.97 9.70
N ASN A 362 11.75 -17.41 10.47
CA ASN A 362 12.86 -16.56 10.90
C ASN A 362 13.65 -15.97 9.73
N SER A 363 13.71 -16.66 8.59
CA SER A 363 14.43 -16.17 7.41
C SER A 363 13.76 -15.00 6.70
N LYS A 364 12.49 -14.70 7.03
CA LYS A 364 11.68 -13.62 6.49
C LYS A 364 11.55 -12.43 7.44
N VAL A 365 12.20 -12.49 8.60
CA VAL A 365 12.21 -11.42 9.59
C VAL A 365 13.61 -10.85 9.65
N THR A 366 13.77 -9.57 9.35
CA THR A 366 15.04 -8.85 9.38
C THR A 366 15.20 -8.11 10.71
N ASP A 367 14.50 -7.01 10.87
CA ASP A 367 14.61 -6.09 12.01
C ASP A 367 13.56 -6.41 13.09
N HIS A 368 12.29 -6.41 12.69
CA HIS A 368 11.14 -6.66 13.54
C HIS A 368 10.17 -7.60 12.84
N HIS A 369 9.43 -8.40 13.59
CA HIS A 369 8.37 -9.25 13.07
C HIS A 369 7.10 -8.44 12.70
N ALA A 370 6.13 -9.11 12.07
CA ALA A 370 4.85 -8.53 11.66
C ALA A 370 4.10 -7.81 12.79
N ILE A 371 3.20 -6.90 12.42
CA ILE A 371 2.35 -6.16 13.36
C ILE A 371 1.28 -7.11 13.92
N ILE A 372 1.32 -7.31 15.24
CA ILE A 372 0.37 -8.14 15.97
C ILE A 372 -0.06 -7.45 17.29
N PRO A 373 -1.17 -7.88 17.92
CA PRO A 373 -1.48 -7.48 19.29
C PRO A 373 -0.40 -7.98 20.26
N THR A 374 -0.15 -7.23 21.35
CA THR A 374 0.80 -7.65 22.41
C THR A 374 0.17 -8.60 23.44
N GLY A 375 -1.16 -8.73 23.44
CA GLY A 375 -1.90 -9.43 24.49
C GLY A 375 -2.32 -8.53 25.66
N VAL A 376 -1.95 -7.25 25.65
CA VAL A 376 -2.49 -6.26 26.60
C VAL A 376 -3.87 -5.83 26.10
N PRO A 377 -4.96 -6.02 26.87
CA PRO A 377 -6.29 -5.58 26.48
C PRO A 377 -6.33 -4.06 26.31
N PRO A 378 -6.72 -3.54 25.13
CA PRO A 378 -6.72 -2.11 24.89
C PRO A 378 -7.82 -1.39 25.69
N THR A 379 -7.48 -0.21 26.18
CA THR A 379 -8.38 0.70 26.91
C THR A 379 -8.22 2.13 26.39
N GLY A 380 -9.29 2.92 26.43
CA GLY A 380 -9.22 4.33 26.05
C GLY A 380 -8.86 4.57 24.58
N LEU A 381 -9.26 3.69 23.68
CA LEU A 381 -9.09 3.86 22.25
C LEU A 381 -10.08 4.89 21.70
N THR A 382 -9.60 5.75 20.80
CA THR A 382 -10.47 6.50 19.89
C THR A 382 -11.13 5.54 18.89
N ASP A 383 -12.24 5.93 18.24
CA ASP A 383 -12.89 5.11 17.21
C ASP A 383 -11.94 4.74 16.07
N MET A 384 -11.07 5.68 15.67
CA MET A 384 -10.10 5.42 14.63
C MET A 384 -9.02 4.42 15.06
N GLU A 385 -8.52 4.52 16.27
CA GLU A 385 -7.59 3.53 16.85
C GLU A 385 -8.26 2.17 17.00
N ALA A 386 -9.51 2.14 17.42
CA ALA A 386 -10.30 0.91 17.56
C ALA A 386 -10.47 0.20 16.21
N ASN A 387 -10.72 0.95 15.12
CA ASN A 387 -10.79 0.41 13.78
C ASN A 387 -9.48 -0.23 13.33
N VAL A 388 -8.35 0.44 13.57
CA VAL A 388 -7.01 -0.10 13.22
C VAL A 388 -6.70 -1.34 14.06
N TYR A 389 -6.97 -1.30 15.37
CA TYR A 389 -6.76 -2.44 16.26
C TYR A 389 -7.63 -3.65 15.84
N ASP A 390 -8.89 -3.42 15.45
CA ASP A 390 -9.82 -4.47 15.00
C ASP A 390 -9.26 -5.22 13.76
N LEU A 391 -8.70 -4.50 12.79
CA LEU A 391 -8.04 -5.11 11.65
C LEU A 391 -6.88 -6.04 12.08
N ILE A 392 -6.03 -5.55 12.96
CA ILE A 392 -4.84 -6.28 13.42
C ILE A 392 -5.24 -7.50 14.24
N ALA A 393 -6.19 -7.36 15.17
CA ALA A 393 -6.68 -8.45 16.01
C ALA A 393 -7.33 -9.56 15.18
N LYS A 394 -8.23 -9.22 14.27
CA LYS A 394 -8.88 -10.18 13.38
C LYS A 394 -7.87 -10.90 12.49
N ARG A 395 -6.90 -10.17 11.92
CA ARG A 395 -5.85 -10.75 11.09
C ARG A 395 -5.01 -11.74 11.90
N PHE A 396 -4.64 -11.40 13.13
CA PHE A 396 -3.89 -12.27 14.03
C PHE A 396 -4.68 -13.53 14.43
N ILE A 397 -5.97 -13.40 14.73
CA ILE A 397 -6.83 -14.55 15.04
C ILE A 397 -6.96 -15.47 13.82
N SER A 398 -7.19 -14.90 12.63
CA SER A 398 -7.51 -15.64 11.41
C SER A 398 -6.41 -16.60 10.97
N VAL A 399 -5.13 -16.29 11.23
CA VAL A 399 -4.00 -17.15 10.82
C VAL A 399 -3.90 -18.44 11.62
N PHE A 400 -4.65 -18.58 12.72
CA PHE A 400 -4.74 -19.80 13.51
C PHE A 400 -6.00 -20.63 13.23
N TYR A 401 -6.90 -20.11 12.37
CA TYR A 401 -8.06 -20.86 11.88
C TYR A 401 -7.66 -21.77 10.72
N PRO A 402 -8.44 -22.84 10.48
CA PRO A 402 -8.22 -23.70 9.32
C PRO A 402 -8.44 -22.95 8.00
N ASP A 403 -7.87 -23.45 6.94
CA ASP A 403 -8.12 -22.95 5.59
C ASP A 403 -9.62 -23.01 5.26
N CYS A 404 -10.12 -22.04 4.52
CA CYS A 404 -11.45 -22.08 3.94
C CYS A 404 -11.49 -23.14 2.85
N LYS A 405 -12.44 -24.08 2.93
CA LYS A 405 -12.66 -25.09 1.90
C LYS A 405 -13.83 -24.71 1.01
N PHE A 406 -13.63 -24.84 -0.27
CA PHE A 406 -14.64 -24.51 -1.26
C PHE A 406 -14.69 -25.54 -2.39
N SER A 407 -15.80 -25.55 -3.12
CA SER A 407 -15.97 -26.32 -4.34
C SER A 407 -16.24 -25.34 -5.50
N THR A 408 -15.47 -25.44 -6.57
CA THR A 408 -15.75 -24.75 -7.82
C THR A 408 -16.44 -25.71 -8.76
N THR A 409 -17.68 -25.38 -9.17
CA THR A 409 -18.40 -26.09 -10.22
C THR A 409 -18.24 -25.31 -11.50
N THR A 410 -17.76 -25.95 -12.55
CA THR A 410 -17.69 -25.39 -13.91
C THR A 410 -18.58 -26.22 -14.79
N VAL A 411 -19.47 -25.55 -15.52
CA VAL A 411 -20.39 -26.16 -16.49
C VAL A 411 -20.06 -25.60 -17.86
N ILE A 412 -19.87 -26.51 -18.81
CA ILE A 412 -19.67 -26.18 -20.22
C ILE A 412 -20.89 -26.69 -20.96
N GLY A 413 -21.40 -25.91 -21.85
CA GLY A 413 -22.46 -26.29 -22.77
C GLY A 413 -22.18 -25.73 -24.16
N GLU A 414 -22.88 -26.23 -25.15
CA GLU A 414 -22.75 -25.78 -26.52
C GLU A 414 -24.11 -25.67 -27.20
N VAL A 415 -24.16 -24.81 -28.21
CA VAL A 415 -25.25 -24.78 -29.19
C VAL A 415 -24.65 -25.14 -30.53
N VAL A 416 -25.23 -26.12 -31.18
CA VAL A 416 -24.81 -26.61 -32.53
C VAL A 416 -25.85 -26.20 -33.55
N ASN A 417 -25.38 -25.58 -34.62
CA ASN A 417 -26.19 -25.32 -35.82
C ASN A 417 -25.77 -26.30 -36.91
N GLU A 418 -26.70 -27.16 -37.34
CA GLU A 418 -26.49 -28.17 -38.37
C GLU A 418 -27.06 -27.75 -39.73
N ASP A 419 -27.63 -26.53 -39.89
CA ASP A 419 -28.31 -26.10 -41.08
C ASP A 419 -27.40 -25.77 -42.31
N GLY A 420 -26.06 -25.86 -42.14
CA GLY A 420 -25.07 -25.60 -43.18
C GLY A 420 -24.27 -26.81 -43.61
N ASP A 421 -23.39 -26.62 -44.63
CA ASP A 421 -22.50 -27.69 -45.15
C ASP A 421 -21.55 -28.24 -44.07
N LYS A 422 -21.31 -27.49 -43.02
CA LYS A 422 -20.54 -27.88 -41.83
C LYS A 422 -21.25 -27.44 -40.56
N PRO A 423 -21.33 -28.26 -39.52
CA PRO A 423 -21.90 -27.87 -38.25
C PRO A 423 -21.07 -26.76 -37.61
N GLU A 424 -21.72 -25.63 -37.31
CA GLU A 424 -21.15 -24.53 -36.55
C GLU A 424 -21.54 -24.71 -35.11
N LYS A 425 -20.56 -24.60 -34.16
CA LYS A 425 -20.82 -24.72 -32.75
C LYS A 425 -20.29 -23.54 -31.98
N ILE A 426 -21.03 -23.10 -30.97
CA ILE A 426 -20.59 -22.09 -30.03
C ILE A 426 -20.66 -22.68 -28.65
N GLU A 427 -19.51 -22.66 -27.97
CA GLU A 427 -19.34 -23.16 -26.60
C GLU A 427 -19.56 -22.03 -25.60
N PHE A 428 -20.22 -22.39 -24.51
CA PHE A 428 -20.52 -21.50 -23.39
C PHE A 428 -20.03 -22.07 -22.09
N LYS A 429 -19.64 -21.21 -21.15
CA LYS A 429 -19.13 -21.59 -19.85
C LYS A 429 -19.79 -20.78 -18.74
N VAL A 430 -20.04 -21.45 -17.62
CA VAL A 430 -20.37 -20.81 -16.36
C VAL A 430 -19.57 -21.48 -15.22
N SER A 431 -19.16 -20.69 -14.23
CA SER A 431 -18.50 -21.20 -13.03
C SER A 431 -19.13 -20.59 -11.79
N GLY A 432 -19.24 -21.40 -10.75
CA GLY A 432 -19.70 -20.98 -9.43
C GLY A 432 -18.80 -21.53 -8.34
N LYS A 433 -18.60 -20.76 -7.28
CA LYS A 433 -17.81 -21.14 -6.10
C LYS A 433 -18.73 -21.24 -4.90
N GLU A 434 -18.78 -22.43 -4.32
CA GLU A 434 -19.56 -22.73 -3.10
C GLU A 434 -18.59 -22.91 -1.93
N ILE A 435 -18.82 -22.19 -0.84
CA ILE A 435 -18.04 -22.36 0.39
C ILE A 435 -18.58 -23.58 1.16
N LEU A 436 -17.73 -24.59 1.36
CA LEU A 436 -18.07 -25.81 2.08
C LEU A 436 -17.82 -25.67 3.58
N GLU A 437 -16.64 -25.14 3.93
CA GLU A 437 -16.23 -24.84 5.31
C GLU A 437 -15.60 -23.44 5.33
N PRO A 438 -16.18 -22.49 6.03
CA PRO A 438 -15.70 -21.09 5.99
C PRO A 438 -14.28 -20.93 6.57
N GLY A 439 -13.90 -21.75 7.55
CA GLY A 439 -12.55 -21.68 8.15
C GLY A 439 -12.24 -20.26 8.67
N TRP A 440 -11.09 -19.71 8.30
CA TRP A 440 -10.67 -18.38 8.74
C TRP A 440 -11.63 -17.24 8.37
N ARG A 441 -12.51 -17.44 7.38
CA ARG A 441 -13.50 -16.44 6.96
C ARG A 441 -14.55 -16.16 8.06
N GLU A 442 -14.74 -17.10 9.00
CA GLU A 442 -15.64 -16.91 10.15
C GLU A 442 -15.24 -15.68 10.99
N VAL A 443 -13.95 -15.38 11.07
CA VAL A 443 -13.42 -14.21 11.80
C VAL A 443 -14.01 -12.90 11.25
N TYR A 444 -14.35 -12.88 9.96
CA TYR A 444 -14.86 -11.71 9.25
C TYR A 444 -16.38 -11.78 8.94
N ALA A 445 -17.06 -12.83 9.35
CA ALA A 445 -18.47 -13.09 8.98
C ALA A 445 -19.44 -11.95 9.35
N LYS A 446 -19.14 -11.19 10.40
CA LYS A 446 -19.96 -10.03 10.81
C LYS A 446 -19.67 -8.78 9.95
N ASP A 447 -18.52 -8.68 9.33
CA ASP A 447 -18.13 -7.54 8.47
C ASP A 447 -18.80 -7.65 7.10
N VAL A 448 -19.01 -8.86 6.59
CA VAL A 448 -19.64 -9.13 5.29
C VAL A 448 -21.09 -8.62 5.28
N LYS A 449 -21.85 -8.79 6.37
CA LYS A 449 -23.24 -8.33 6.45
C LYS A 449 -23.39 -6.80 6.43
N ALA A 450 -22.35 -6.05 6.76
CA ALA A 450 -22.38 -4.59 6.75
C ALA A 450 -21.99 -3.99 5.37
N ASN A 451 -21.23 -4.74 4.56
CA ASN A 451 -20.75 -4.27 3.26
C ASN A 451 -21.68 -4.65 2.09
N ASP A 452 -22.54 -5.65 2.24
CA ASP A 452 -23.49 -6.06 1.19
C ASP A 452 -24.55 -4.97 0.87
N GLU A 453 -24.72 -3.97 1.74
CA GLU A 453 -25.59 -2.82 1.50
C GLU A 453 -24.92 -1.67 0.75
N GLU A 454 -23.56 -1.55 0.77
CA GLU A 454 -22.81 -0.47 0.10
C GLU A 454 -22.19 -0.89 -1.25
N ASP A 455 -21.82 -2.15 -1.45
CA ASP A 455 -21.14 -2.64 -2.67
C ASP A 455 -22.09 -2.94 -3.85
N SER A 456 -23.39 -2.91 -3.64
CA SER A 456 -24.37 -3.12 -4.73
C SER A 456 -24.48 -1.95 -5.72
N GLN A 457 -23.73 -0.85 -5.54
CA GLN A 457 -23.67 0.28 -6.48
C GLN A 457 -22.39 0.37 -7.33
N ASP A 458 -21.36 -0.42 -7.06
CA ASP A 458 -20.10 -0.43 -7.83
C ASP A 458 -19.81 -1.80 -8.47
N GLY A 459 -20.79 -2.31 -9.20
CA GLY A 459 -20.64 -3.52 -10.01
C GLY A 459 -19.77 -3.27 -11.23
N ASN A 460 -18.46 -3.11 -11.04
CA ASN A 460 -17.48 -3.38 -12.10
C ASN A 460 -16.05 -3.49 -11.53
N THR A 461 -15.64 -4.67 -11.10
CA THR A 461 -14.24 -5.00 -10.91
C THR A 461 -13.54 -5.10 -12.26
N GLY A 462 -13.20 -3.94 -12.83
CA GLY A 462 -12.31 -3.83 -13.97
C GLY A 462 -10.92 -4.34 -13.59
N GLY A 463 -10.53 -5.47 -14.18
CA GLY A 463 -9.23 -6.08 -13.95
C GLY A 463 -8.09 -5.16 -14.35
N ASP A 464 -7.11 -5.08 -13.50
CA ASP A 464 -5.79 -4.52 -13.77
C ASP A 464 -5.16 -5.29 -14.96
N ALA A 465 -4.95 -4.59 -16.05
CA ALA A 465 -4.29 -5.15 -17.24
C ALA A 465 -2.76 -5.16 -17.01
N GLY A 466 -2.30 -6.14 -16.26
CA GLY A 466 -0.89 -6.51 -16.16
C GLY A 466 -0.64 -7.80 -16.91
N ASN A 467 0.13 -7.73 -17.96
CA ASN A 467 0.58 -8.85 -18.78
C ASN A 467 1.37 -9.87 -17.93
N GLY A 468 1.04 -11.14 -18.03
CA GLY A 468 1.92 -12.23 -17.60
C GLY A 468 1.34 -13.24 -16.62
N ALA A 469 1.02 -14.41 -17.11
CA ALA A 469 0.94 -15.74 -16.50
C ALA A 469 0.14 -15.91 -15.18
N ASN A 470 -0.95 -16.63 -15.27
CA ASN A 470 -1.85 -17.10 -14.20
C ASN A 470 -2.91 -16.10 -13.69
N LYS A 471 -3.82 -15.66 -14.57
CA LYS A 471 -5.15 -15.26 -14.12
C LYS A 471 -5.87 -16.49 -13.56
N LYS A 472 -5.88 -16.62 -12.22
CA LYS A 472 -6.94 -17.40 -11.58
C LYS A 472 -8.24 -16.65 -11.88
N GLU A 473 -9.11 -17.26 -12.69
CA GLU A 473 -10.46 -16.75 -12.94
C GLU A 473 -11.10 -16.46 -11.56
N ASN A 474 -11.50 -15.22 -11.35
CA ASN A 474 -12.28 -14.85 -10.15
C ASN A 474 -13.68 -15.46 -10.37
N VAL A 475 -13.88 -16.69 -9.87
CA VAL A 475 -15.17 -17.38 -9.92
C VAL A 475 -16.08 -16.74 -8.89
N GLU A 476 -17.24 -16.24 -9.33
CA GLU A 476 -18.24 -15.64 -8.45
C GLU A 476 -18.68 -16.63 -7.36
N GLU A 477 -18.82 -16.16 -6.11
CA GLU A 477 -19.35 -16.94 -5.00
C GLU A 477 -20.87 -17.10 -5.19
N ARG A 478 -21.26 -18.13 -5.94
CA ARG A 478 -22.65 -18.52 -6.17
C ARG A 478 -22.77 -20.03 -6.28
N THR A 479 -23.87 -20.56 -5.77
CA THR A 479 -24.24 -21.96 -5.98
C THR A 479 -24.96 -22.09 -7.32
N LEU A 480 -24.42 -22.92 -8.20
CA LEU A 480 -25.08 -23.22 -9.48
C LEU A 480 -26.16 -24.30 -9.27
N PRO A 481 -27.26 -24.27 -10.07
CA PRO A 481 -28.18 -25.40 -10.14
C PRO A 481 -27.47 -26.71 -10.48
N SER A 482 -28.08 -27.82 -10.13
CA SER A 482 -27.54 -29.12 -10.50
C SER A 482 -27.74 -29.37 -12.01
N PHE A 483 -26.67 -29.25 -12.77
CA PHE A 483 -26.64 -29.56 -14.20
C PHE A 483 -26.17 -31.00 -14.41
N VAL A 484 -26.67 -31.65 -15.48
CA VAL A 484 -26.30 -33.00 -15.84
C VAL A 484 -25.74 -33.00 -17.27
N LYS A 485 -24.60 -33.70 -17.46
CA LYS A 485 -24.02 -33.85 -18.80
C LYS A 485 -25.01 -34.53 -19.76
N GLY A 486 -25.22 -33.94 -20.95
CA GLY A 486 -26.14 -34.40 -21.94
C GLY A 486 -27.55 -33.81 -21.80
N GLU A 487 -27.87 -33.07 -20.73
CA GLU A 487 -29.15 -32.35 -20.69
C GLU A 487 -29.21 -31.26 -21.76
N SER A 488 -30.36 -31.11 -22.39
CA SER A 488 -30.59 -30.15 -23.46
C SER A 488 -31.94 -29.49 -23.32
N GLY A 489 -32.09 -28.27 -23.82
CA GLY A 489 -33.35 -27.57 -23.80
C GLY A 489 -33.27 -26.14 -24.32
N ASP A 490 -34.38 -25.46 -24.23
CA ASP A 490 -34.52 -24.08 -24.67
C ASP A 490 -33.68 -23.13 -23.87
N HIS A 491 -33.09 -22.13 -24.53
CA HIS A 491 -32.28 -21.10 -23.91
C HIS A 491 -32.60 -19.72 -24.51
N THR A 492 -32.18 -18.68 -23.82
CA THR A 492 -32.38 -17.30 -24.28
C THR A 492 -31.03 -16.67 -24.58
N PRO A 493 -30.57 -16.61 -25.85
CA PRO A 493 -29.33 -15.96 -26.20
C PRO A 493 -29.44 -14.44 -26.08
N THR A 494 -28.37 -13.78 -25.74
CA THR A 494 -28.25 -12.33 -25.63
C THR A 494 -26.92 -11.88 -26.22
N LEU A 495 -26.93 -10.83 -27.01
CA LEU A 495 -25.74 -10.14 -27.50
C LEU A 495 -25.74 -8.75 -26.87
N THR A 496 -24.77 -8.49 -26.02
CA THR A 496 -24.69 -7.24 -25.26
C THR A 496 -23.51 -6.41 -25.74
N GLU A 497 -23.81 -5.19 -26.21
CA GLU A 497 -22.78 -4.19 -26.48
C GLU A 497 -22.21 -3.66 -25.17
N LYS A 498 -20.90 -3.63 -25.06
CA LYS A 498 -20.14 -3.05 -23.98
C LYS A 498 -19.02 -2.16 -24.50
N TRP A 499 -18.55 -1.26 -23.69
CA TRP A 499 -17.48 -0.35 -24.06
C TRP A 499 -16.27 -0.59 -23.16
N THR A 500 -15.07 -0.48 -23.74
CA THR A 500 -13.85 -0.47 -22.95
C THR A 500 -13.83 0.74 -22.02
N THR A 501 -13.29 0.60 -20.83
CA THR A 501 -13.22 1.65 -19.84
C THR A 501 -11.76 1.98 -19.52
N PRO A 502 -11.43 3.27 -19.26
CA PRO A 502 -10.08 3.63 -18.88
C PRO A 502 -9.67 2.95 -17.55
N PRO A 503 -8.38 2.81 -17.30
CA PRO A 503 -7.91 2.36 -16.00
C PRO A 503 -8.36 3.32 -14.90
N LYS A 504 -8.51 2.82 -13.69
CA LYS A 504 -8.92 3.66 -12.55
C LYS A 504 -7.76 4.54 -12.10
N TYR A 505 -8.07 5.75 -11.62
CA TYR A 505 -7.10 6.58 -10.92
C TYR A 505 -6.47 5.83 -9.75
N TYR A 506 -5.26 6.17 -9.40
CA TYR A 506 -4.70 5.68 -8.15
C TYR A 506 -5.47 6.21 -6.95
N THR A 507 -5.70 5.35 -5.97
CA THR A 507 -5.99 5.70 -4.58
C THR A 507 -4.69 5.57 -3.78
N GLU A 508 -4.65 6.04 -2.54
CA GLU A 508 -3.45 5.79 -1.72
C GLU A 508 -3.16 4.30 -1.55
N ALA A 509 -4.20 3.48 -1.40
CA ALA A 509 -4.06 2.03 -1.33
C ALA A 509 -3.40 1.43 -2.58
N THR A 510 -3.88 1.80 -3.77
CA THR A 510 -3.33 1.27 -5.02
C THR A 510 -1.97 1.86 -5.36
N LEU A 511 -1.69 3.10 -4.97
CA LEU A 511 -0.37 3.72 -5.12
C LEU A 511 0.65 3.05 -4.21
N LEU A 512 0.33 2.80 -2.93
CA LEU A 512 1.21 2.07 -2.01
C LEU A 512 1.55 0.67 -2.55
N ARG A 513 0.57 -0.04 -3.13
CA ARG A 513 0.82 -1.32 -3.80
C ARG A 513 1.69 -1.18 -5.05
N ALA A 514 1.49 -0.13 -5.86
CA ALA A 514 2.34 0.15 -7.01
C ALA A 514 3.78 0.44 -6.59
N MET A 515 3.99 1.22 -5.52
CA MET A 515 5.31 1.48 -4.93
C MET A 515 5.96 0.18 -4.43
N GLU A 516 5.22 -0.67 -3.73
CA GLU A 516 5.69 -1.95 -3.20
C GLU A 516 6.06 -2.93 -4.33
N THR A 517 5.29 -2.96 -5.40
CA THR A 517 5.50 -3.87 -6.53
C THR A 517 6.15 -3.18 -7.73
N ALA A 518 6.90 -2.12 -7.50
CA ALA A 518 7.50 -1.27 -8.54
C ALA A 518 8.42 -2.03 -9.51
N GLY A 519 9.00 -3.15 -9.11
CA GLY A 519 9.74 -4.03 -9.99
C GLY A 519 8.95 -4.52 -11.21
N LYS A 520 7.61 -4.50 -11.18
CA LYS A 520 6.78 -4.85 -12.35
C LYS A 520 6.88 -3.84 -13.50
N PHE A 521 7.31 -2.61 -13.20
CA PHE A 521 7.49 -1.55 -14.19
C PHE A 521 8.91 -1.51 -14.76
N VAL A 522 9.77 -2.45 -14.38
CA VAL A 522 11.18 -2.52 -14.81
C VAL A 522 11.36 -3.75 -15.68
N GLU A 523 11.96 -3.56 -16.88
CA GLU A 523 12.16 -4.65 -17.86
C GLU A 523 13.36 -5.53 -17.48
N ASP A 524 14.41 -4.96 -16.94
CA ASP A 524 15.62 -5.68 -16.53
C ASP A 524 15.34 -6.64 -15.36
N GLU A 525 15.70 -7.92 -15.52
CA GLU A 525 15.41 -8.96 -14.52
C GLU A 525 16.20 -8.78 -13.22
N GLU A 526 17.44 -8.29 -13.27
CA GLU A 526 18.28 -8.10 -12.09
C GLU A 526 17.76 -6.91 -11.25
N LEU A 527 17.41 -5.80 -11.94
CA LEU A 527 16.82 -4.64 -11.28
C LEU A 527 15.42 -4.96 -10.74
N ARG A 528 14.65 -5.77 -11.46
CA ARG A 528 13.35 -6.28 -10.99
C ARG A 528 13.52 -7.12 -9.72
N ALA A 529 14.53 -7.99 -9.68
CA ALA A 529 14.85 -8.79 -8.48
C ALA A 529 15.28 -7.91 -7.31
N ALA A 530 16.08 -6.86 -7.55
CA ALA A 530 16.49 -5.91 -6.53
C ALA A 530 15.31 -5.13 -5.93
N LEU A 531 14.31 -4.79 -6.74
CA LEU A 531 13.08 -4.10 -6.30
C LEU A 531 12.02 -5.03 -5.72
N LYS A 532 12.15 -6.35 -5.87
CA LYS A 532 11.12 -7.32 -5.44
C LYS A 532 10.92 -7.31 -3.92
N GLU A 533 11.95 -7.05 -3.16
CA GLU A 533 11.89 -7.07 -1.69
C GLU A 533 11.33 -5.77 -1.11
N ASN A 534 11.74 -4.63 -1.65
CA ASN A 534 11.45 -3.32 -1.04
C ASN A 534 10.59 -2.39 -1.91
N GLY A 535 10.46 -2.66 -3.22
CA GLY A 535 9.84 -1.73 -4.15
C GLY A 535 10.58 -0.39 -4.23
N ILE A 536 9.84 0.70 -4.42
CA ILE A 536 10.37 2.06 -4.29
C ILE A 536 9.96 2.67 -2.94
N GLY A 537 10.95 3.13 -2.19
CA GLY A 537 10.78 3.66 -0.85
C GLY A 537 10.50 2.57 0.19
N ARG A 538 11.08 2.72 1.38
CA ARG A 538 10.78 1.84 2.51
C ARG A 538 9.35 2.06 3.01
N PRO A 539 8.69 1.05 3.57
CA PRO A 539 7.33 1.19 4.10
C PRO A 539 7.15 2.40 5.02
N SER A 540 8.12 2.66 5.90
CA SER A 540 8.12 3.79 6.83
C SER A 540 8.16 5.16 6.15
N SER A 541 8.74 5.29 4.96
CA SER A 541 8.92 6.57 4.25
C SER A 541 7.82 6.87 3.22
N ARG A 542 7.10 5.85 2.72
CA ARG A 542 6.10 6.01 1.63
C ARG A 542 5.02 7.02 1.98
N ALA A 543 4.47 6.98 3.20
CA ALA A 543 3.47 7.94 3.66
C ALA A 543 3.99 9.38 3.59
N GLY A 544 5.20 9.64 4.09
CA GLY A 544 5.83 10.96 4.04
C GLY A 544 6.10 11.45 2.62
N ILE A 545 6.47 10.54 1.71
CA ILE A 545 6.64 10.85 0.28
C ILE A 545 5.32 11.31 -0.33
N ILE A 546 4.24 10.55 -0.13
CA ILE A 546 2.90 10.90 -0.63
C ILE A 546 2.45 12.26 -0.08
N GLU A 547 2.60 12.49 1.23
CA GLU A 547 2.27 13.77 1.85
C GLU A 547 3.14 14.92 1.31
N THR A 548 4.40 14.65 0.96
CA THR A 548 5.27 15.66 0.32
C THR A 548 4.74 16.06 -1.06
N LEU A 549 4.24 15.09 -1.86
CA LEU A 549 3.62 15.40 -3.15
C LEU A 549 2.39 16.33 -2.99
N PHE A 550 1.58 16.12 -1.95
CA PHE A 550 0.47 17.03 -1.62
C PHE A 550 0.96 18.40 -1.18
N LYS A 551 1.91 18.48 -0.25
CA LYS A 551 2.48 19.74 0.26
C LYS A 551 3.12 20.58 -0.84
N ARG A 552 3.69 19.92 -1.85
CA ARG A 552 4.29 20.57 -3.04
C ARG A 552 3.26 20.91 -4.13
N HIS A 553 1.99 20.57 -3.92
CA HIS A 553 0.90 20.77 -4.88
C HIS A 553 1.13 20.05 -6.23
N TYR A 554 1.86 18.94 -6.23
CA TYR A 554 2.04 18.10 -7.43
C TYR A 554 0.85 17.19 -7.68
N ILE A 555 0.16 16.80 -6.60
CA ILE A 555 -1.04 15.99 -6.63
C ILE A 555 -2.13 16.57 -5.74
N ARG A 556 -3.37 16.17 -5.99
CA ARG A 556 -4.52 16.51 -5.16
C ARG A 556 -5.45 15.31 -4.98
N ARG A 557 -6.22 15.31 -3.91
CA ARG A 557 -7.27 14.32 -3.69
C ARG A 557 -8.58 14.79 -4.32
N GLN A 558 -9.25 13.90 -5.03
CA GLN A 558 -10.64 14.05 -5.44
C GLN A 558 -11.43 12.85 -4.96
N ARG A 559 -12.13 12.95 -3.84
CA ARG A 559 -12.66 11.82 -3.08
C ARG A 559 -11.50 10.88 -2.67
N LYS A 560 -11.55 9.60 -3.07
CA LYS A 560 -10.47 8.62 -2.84
C LYS A 560 -9.35 8.67 -3.89
N ASN A 561 -9.59 9.34 -5.04
CA ASN A 561 -8.68 9.36 -6.17
C ASN A 561 -7.53 10.37 -5.99
N LEU A 562 -6.34 9.97 -6.39
CA LEU A 562 -5.16 10.81 -6.50
C LEU A 562 -5.06 11.32 -7.94
N MET A 563 -5.02 12.62 -8.09
CA MET A 563 -4.93 13.28 -9.39
C MET A 563 -3.68 14.16 -9.45
N ALA A 564 -2.97 14.10 -10.57
CA ALA A 564 -1.90 15.04 -10.83
C ALA A 564 -2.45 16.46 -11.05
N THR A 565 -1.69 17.44 -10.57
CA THR A 565 -1.95 18.85 -10.88
C THR A 565 -1.21 19.25 -12.15
N PRO A 566 -1.54 20.39 -12.78
CA PRO A 566 -0.74 20.90 -13.88
C PRO A 566 0.74 21.02 -13.57
N THR A 567 1.10 21.53 -12.38
CA THR A 567 2.50 21.61 -11.94
C THR A 567 3.16 20.24 -11.83
N GLY A 568 2.45 19.22 -11.33
CA GLY A 568 2.97 17.85 -11.26
C GLY A 568 3.18 17.24 -12.64
N ILE A 569 2.26 17.47 -13.58
CA ILE A 569 2.37 17.01 -14.97
C ILE A 569 3.55 17.69 -15.66
N GLU A 570 3.61 19.02 -15.61
CA GLU A 570 4.68 19.81 -16.23
C GLU A 570 6.06 19.46 -15.66
N LEU A 571 6.15 19.17 -14.35
CA LEU A 571 7.39 18.74 -13.73
C LEU A 571 7.89 17.43 -14.35
N ILE A 572 7.04 16.42 -14.47
CA ILE A 572 7.42 15.13 -15.06
C ILE A 572 7.76 15.28 -16.55
N ASP A 573 7.06 16.14 -17.27
CA ASP A 573 7.31 16.40 -18.69
C ASP A 573 8.62 17.17 -18.91
N THR A 574 9.02 18.03 -17.98
CA THR A 574 10.26 18.82 -18.03
C THR A 574 11.50 18.00 -17.66
N ILE A 575 11.35 16.90 -16.94
CA ILE A 575 12.48 16.01 -16.62
C ILE A 575 12.80 15.18 -17.86
N HIS A 576 13.92 15.48 -18.53
CA HIS A 576 14.39 14.75 -19.71
C HIS A 576 15.19 13.50 -19.34
N GLU A 577 15.79 13.47 -18.16
CA GLU A 577 16.49 12.29 -17.63
C GLU A 577 15.48 11.20 -17.20
N GLU A 578 15.28 10.20 -18.08
CA GLU A 578 14.29 9.14 -17.84
C GLU A 578 14.54 8.36 -16.56
N LEU A 579 15.81 8.15 -16.17
CA LEU A 579 16.16 7.46 -14.92
C LEU A 579 15.58 8.15 -13.68
N LEU A 580 15.48 9.49 -13.69
CA LEU A 580 14.89 10.23 -12.56
C LEU A 580 13.38 10.01 -12.42
N LYS A 581 12.70 9.63 -13.49
CA LYS A 581 11.26 9.37 -13.54
C LYS A 581 10.92 7.90 -13.38
N SER A 582 11.87 7.01 -13.63
CA SER A 582 11.65 5.57 -13.60
C SER A 582 11.98 4.96 -12.24
N CYS A 583 11.44 3.76 -12.01
CA CYS A 583 11.80 2.95 -10.84
C CYS A 583 13.20 2.32 -10.99
N GLU A 584 13.80 2.34 -12.18
CA GLU A 584 15.08 1.71 -12.50
C GLU A 584 16.23 2.29 -11.70
N LEU A 585 16.29 3.63 -11.56
CA LEU A 585 17.31 4.29 -10.73
C LEU A 585 17.32 3.73 -9.30
N THR A 586 16.13 3.55 -8.71
CA THR A 586 16.03 2.94 -7.40
C THR A 586 16.51 1.49 -7.41
N GLY A 587 16.19 0.71 -8.47
CA GLY A 587 16.66 -0.66 -8.64
C GLY A 587 18.17 -0.75 -8.73
N ILE A 588 18.80 0.12 -9.55
CA ILE A 588 20.26 0.21 -9.70
C ILE A 588 20.93 0.49 -8.36
N TRP A 589 20.40 1.47 -7.60
CA TRP A 589 20.97 1.81 -6.30
C TRP A 589 20.79 0.70 -5.28
N GLU A 590 19.60 0.11 -5.17
CA GLU A 590 19.34 -1.00 -4.22
C GLU A 590 20.24 -2.21 -4.52
N LYS A 591 20.48 -2.51 -5.80
CA LYS A 591 21.43 -3.55 -6.19
C LYS A 591 22.84 -3.21 -5.70
N LYS A 592 23.38 -2.03 -6.06
CA LYS A 592 24.72 -1.60 -5.66
C LYS A 592 24.89 -1.49 -4.14
N LEU A 593 23.88 -1.01 -3.42
CA LEU A 593 23.91 -0.92 -1.96
C LEU A 593 23.95 -2.31 -1.31
N ARG A 594 23.24 -3.28 -1.88
CA ARG A 594 23.32 -4.69 -1.46
C ARG A 594 24.69 -5.28 -1.74
N ASP A 595 25.26 -4.99 -2.89
CA ASP A 595 26.61 -5.43 -3.23
C ASP A 595 27.67 -4.82 -2.29
N ILE A 596 27.50 -3.57 -1.85
CA ILE A 596 28.34 -2.95 -0.81
C ILE A 596 28.17 -3.72 0.53
N GLU A 597 26.95 -4.05 0.93
CA GLU A 597 26.68 -4.83 2.14
C GLU A 597 27.36 -6.19 2.10
N HIS A 598 27.34 -6.86 0.94
CA HIS A 598 28.00 -8.15 0.71
C HIS A 598 29.51 -8.03 0.43
N LYS A 599 30.09 -6.83 0.46
CA LYS A 599 31.51 -6.55 0.19
C LYS A 599 31.95 -6.89 -1.23
N THR A 600 31.03 -6.89 -2.19
CA THR A 600 31.29 -7.17 -3.62
C THR A 600 31.36 -5.91 -4.47
N TYR A 601 31.02 -4.75 -3.92
CA TYR A 601 31.10 -3.45 -4.58
C TYR A 601 31.71 -2.38 -3.67
N ASP A 602 32.55 -1.49 -4.23
CA ASP A 602 33.23 -0.46 -3.46
C ASP A 602 32.32 0.75 -3.17
N PRO A 603 32.13 1.17 -1.90
CA PRO A 603 31.35 2.35 -1.56
C PRO A 603 31.87 3.65 -2.20
N GLY A 604 33.20 3.79 -2.32
CA GLY A 604 33.84 4.95 -2.94
C GLY A 604 33.53 5.04 -4.43
N GLN A 605 33.55 3.91 -5.12
CA GLN A 605 33.14 3.82 -6.52
C GLN A 605 31.69 4.25 -6.71
N PHE A 606 30.77 3.76 -5.87
CA PHE A 606 29.36 4.17 -5.88
C PHE A 606 29.18 5.69 -5.79
N ILE A 607 29.87 6.33 -4.84
CA ILE A 607 29.79 7.78 -4.65
C ILE A 607 30.41 8.55 -5.84
N ASN A 608 31.49 8.05 -6.43
CA ASN A 608 32.11 8.71 -7.60
C ASN A 608 31.20 8.64 -8.84
N GLU A 609 30.58 7.50 -9.10
CA GLU A 609 29.60 7.37 -10.18
C GLU A 609 28.40 8.32 -9.99
N LEU A 610 27.94 8.49 -8.74
CA LEU A 610 26.88 9.46 -8.45
C LEU A 610 27.32 10.91 -8.71
N LYS A 611 28.56 11.28 -8.35
CA LYS A 611 29.10 12.61 -8.65
C LYS A 611 29.15 12.88 -10.15
N GLU A 612 29.56 11.89 -10.94
CA GLU A 612 29.57 11.97 -12.40
C GLU A 612 28.16 12.14 -12.95
N GLN A 613 27.20 11.34 -12.48
CA GLN A 613 25.79 11.44 -12.87
C GLN A 613 25.22 12.84 -12.54
N ILE A 614 25.50 13.38 -11.35
CA ILE A 614 25.05 14.72 -10.97
C ILE A 614 25.66 15.80 -11.86
N ASN A 615 26.97 15.71 -12.20
CA ASN A 615 27.61 16.61 -13.16
C ASN A 615 26.92 16.57 -14.52
N GLN A 616 26.59 15.37 -15.03
CA GLN A 616 25.89 15.20 -16.30
C GLN A 616 24.52 15.84 -16.26
N ILE A 617 23.71 15.53 -15.25
CA ILE A 617 22.35 16.12 -15.06
C ILE A 617 22.43 17.65 -15.03
N VAL A 618 23.39 18.20 -14.29
CA VAL A 618 23.55 19.68 -14.20
C VAL A 618 23.87 20.27 -15.57
N ASN A 619 24.81 19.68 -16.34
CA ASN A 619 25.18 20.18 -17.65
C ASN A 619 24.02 20.08 -18.65
N ASP A 620 23.31 18.99 -18.69
CA ASP A 620 22.20 18.77 -19.61
C ASP A 620 21.04 19.73 -19.33
N VAL A 621 20.68 19.92 -18.08
CA VAL A 621 19.63 20.86 -17.70
C VAL A 621 20.06 22.32 -17.92
N LEU A 622 21.33 22.67 -17.69
CA LEU A 622 21.81 24.03 -17.99
C LEU A 622 21.77 24.34 -19.50
N ALA A 623 22.01 23.35 -20.33
CA ALA A 623 21.95 23.46 -21.80
C ALA A 623 20.50 23.52 -22.34
N ASP A 624 19.51 23.06 -21.57
CA ASP A 624 18.12 23.05 -21.97
C ASP A 624 17.52 24.47 -21.99
N ASN A 625 16.79 24.81 -23.07
CA ASN A 625 16.12 26.10 -23.27
C ASN A 625 14.58 25.99 -23.28
N SER A 626 14.02 24.93 -22.72
CA SER A 626 12.59 24.71 -22.67
C SER A 626 11.85 25.71 -21.75
N SER A 627 10.53 25.69 -21.83
CA SER A 627 9.65 26.62 -21.12
C SER A 627 9.67 26.36 -19.60
N ARG A 628 9.36 27.42 -18.83
CA ARG A 628 9.21 27.33 -17.38
C ARG A 628 7.90 26.65 -16.98
N ILE A 629 7.92 25.92 -15.89
CA ILE A 629 6.76 25.24 -15.31
C ILE A 629 5.77 26.27 -14.75
N THR A 630 4.50 26.12 -15.10
CA THR A 630 3.42 26.97 -14.57
C THR A 630 3.07 26.54 -13.14
N THR A 631 3.29 27.43 -12.19
CA THR A 631 2.95 27.18 -10.79
C THR A 631 1.44 27.13 -10.57
N THR A 632 0.93 26.06 -9.98
CA THR A 632 -0.48 25.90 -9.62
C THR A 632 -0.66 26.15 -8.12
N THR A 633 -1.46 27.16 -7.75
CA THR A 633 -1.81 27.45 -6.35
C THR A 633 -3.10 26.74 -5.94
N GLU A 634 -3.35 26.62 -4.61
CA GLU A 634 -4.65 26.11 -4.12
C GLU A 634 -5.85 26.95 -4.60
N GLU A 635 -5.67 28.25 -4.73
CA GLU A 635 -6.71 29.15 -5.24
C GLU A 635 -7.01 28.88 -6.71
N ASP A 636 -5.99 28.59 -7.52
CA ASP A 636 -6.16 28.24 -8.93
C ASP A 636 -6.88 26.90 -9.09
N LEU A 637 -6.57 25.93 -8.24
CA LEU A 637 -7.30 24.65 -8.20
C LEU A 637 -8.77 24.84 -7.84
N LYS A 638 -9.06 25.65 -6.82
CA LYS A 638 -10.45 25.97 -6.41
C LYS A 638 -11.20 26.73 -7.51
N LYS A 639 -10.55 27.68 -8.20
CA LYS A 639 -11.14 28.42 -9.34
C LYS A 639 -11.43 27.51 -10.52
N LYS A 640 -10.57 26.51 -10.82
CA LYS A 640 -10.81 25.54 -11.90
C LYS A 640 -11.95 24.57 -11.57
N GLU A 641 -12.08 24.14 -10.31
CA GLU A 641 -13.22 23.32 -9.86
C GLU A 641 -14.56 24.04 -9.94
N THR A 642 -14.59 25.31 -9.56
CA THR A 642 -15.79 26.14 -9.69
C THR A 642 -16.13 26.45 -11.15
N LYS A 643 -15.14 26.60 -12.04
CA LYS A 643 -15.36 26.74 -13.48
C LYS A 643 -15.86 25.44 -14.13
N LYS A 644 -15.27 24.26 -13.78
CA LYS A 644 -15.77 22.95 -14.28
C LYS A 644 -17.21 22.67 -13.84
N LYS A 645 -17.60 23.08 -12.62
CA LYS A 645 -19.01 22.99 -12.18
C LYS A 645 -19.95 23.94 -12.97
N LYS A 646 -19.42 25.04 -13.52
CA LYS A 646 -20.19 25.98 -14.34
C LYS A 646 -20.21 25.64 -15.84
N THR A 647 -19.24 24.85 -16.34
CA THR A 647 -19.09 24.50 -17.76
C THR A 647 -19.49 23.06 -18.07
N ALA A 648 -19.90 22.24 -17.07
CA ALA A 648 -20.59 21.00 -17.35
C ALA A 648 -21.83 21.37 -18.19
N PRO A 649 -22.03 20.79 -19.40
CA PRO A 649 -23.19 21.09 -20.20
C PRO A 649 -24.40 20.76 -19.33
N LYS A 650 -25.20 21.78 -19.02
CA LYS A 650 -26.53 21.54 -18.44
C LYS A 650 -27.23 20.61 -19.41
N PRO A 651 -27.75 19.47 -18.97
CA PRO A 651 -28.55 18.63 -19.85
C PRO A 651 -29.60 19.54 -20.47
N LYS A 652 -29.72 19.52 -21.81
CA LYS A 652 -30.72 20.30 -22.53
C LYS A 652 -32.05 19.98 -21.88
N LYS A 653 -32.73 20.99 -21.32
CA LYS A 653 -34.09 20.85 -20.81
C LYS A 653 -34.94 20.39 -21.96
N LEU A 654 -35.35 19.13 -21.92
CA LEU A 654 -36.53 18.72 -22.71
C LEU A 654 -37.72 19.44 -22.10
N PRO A 655 -38.62 20.00 -22.93
CA PRO A 655 -39.82 20.66 -22.40
C PRO A 655 -40.56 19.65 -21.54
N ALA A 656 -41.02 20.10 -20.34
CA ALA A 656 -41.81 19.26 -19.46
C ALA A 656 -43.01 18.74 -20.23
N ASP A 657 -43.06 17.45 -20.51
CA ASP A 657 -44.18 16.84 -21.17
C ASP A 657 -45.28 16.58 -20.16
N ASP A 658 -46.10 17.60 -19.94
CA ASP A 658 -47.24 17.51 -19.02
C ASP A 658 -48.33 16.52 -19.54
N SER A 659 -48.17 15.90 -20.71
CA SER A 659 -49.07 14.90 -21.29
C SER A 659 -49.17 13.62 -20.48
N ILE A 660 -48.25 13.38 -19.54
CA ILE A 660 -48.29 12.21 -18.66
C ILE A 660 -49.10 12.44 -17.41
N ILE A 661 -49.47 13.69 -17.05
CA ILE A 661 -50.26 14.02 -15.87
C ILE A 661 -51.68 13.40 -16.03
N GLY A 662 -52.14 12.76 -14.97
CA GLY A 662 -53.45 12.09 -14.95
C GLY A 662 -53.44 10.66 -15.47
N LYS A 663 -52.37 10.20 -16.16
CA LYS A 663 -52.24 8.79 -16.57
C LYS A 663 -52.05 7.89 -15.37
N VAL A 664 -52.46 6.63 -15.51
CA VAL A 664 -52.29 5.62 -14.44
C VAL A 664 -50.80 5.43 -14.16
N CYS A 665 -50.43 5.36 -12.87
CA CYS A 665 -49.06 5.16 -12.43
C CYS A 665 -48.52 3.81 -12.94
N PRO A 666 -47.40 3.78 -13.64
CA PRO A 666 -46.85 2.54 -14.23
C PRO A 666 -46.26 1.60 -13.15
N VAL A 667 -46.05 2.09 -11.90
CA VAL A 667 -45.43 1.31 -10.84
C VAL A 667 -46.50 0.60 -9.97
N CYS A 668 -47.57 1.28 -9.62
CA CYS A 668 -48.59 0.69 -8.72
C CYS A 668 -49.92 0.38 -9.39
N GLY A 669 -50.17 0.89 -10.60
CA GLY A 669 -51.45 0.69 -11.33
C GLY A 669 -52.72 1.28 -10.66
N GLN A 670 -52.58 1.84 -9.45
CA GLN A 670 -53.75 2.30 -8.65
C GLN A 670 -53.83 3.82 -8.52
N GLY A 671 -52.69 4.53 -8.59
CA GLY A 671 -52.62 5.98 -8.52
C GLY A 671 -52.44 6.60 -9.89
N THR A 672 -52.62 7.93 -9.98
CA THR A 672 -52.37 8.70 -11.23
C THR A 672 -51.09 9.54 -11.07
N ILE A 673 -50.46 9.86 -12.18
CA ILE A 673 -49.26 10.70 -12.22
C ILE A 673 -49.69 12.15 -11.92
N ILE A 674 -49.06 12.75 -10.91
CA ILE A 674 -49.26 14.14 -10.50
C ILE A 674 -47.95 14.93 -10.61
N LYS A 675 -48.06 16.22 -10.89
CA LYS A 675 -46.91 17.11 -10.98
C LYS A 675 -46.55 17.66 -9.59
N GLY A 676 -45.36 17.35 -9.09
CA GLY A 676 -44.79 17.92 -7.86
C GLY A 676 -43.94 19.15 -8.14
N LYS A 677 -43.23 19.67 -7.14
CA LYS A 677 -42.32 20.84 -7.30
C LYS A 677 -41.05 20.56 -8.11
N THR A 678 -40.56 19.33 -8.09
CA THR A 678 -39.26 18.94 -8.68
C THR A 678 -39.35 17.68 -9.56
N ALA A 679 -40.48 16.98 -9.55
CA ALA A 679 -40.66 15.72 -10.27
C ALA A 679 -42.16 15.40 -10.41
N TYR A 680 -42.49 14.55 -11.39
CA TYR A 680 -43.76 13.86 -11.42
C TYR A 680 -43.74 12.74 -10.38
N GLY A 681 -44.84 12.54 -9.67
CA GLY A 681 -45.00 11.49 -8.65
C GLY A 681 -46.32 10.76 -8.82
N CYS A 682 -46.55 9.75 -8.01
CA CYS A 682 -47.85 9.05 -7.98
C CYS A 682 -48.77 9.63 -6.91
N SER A 683 -50.07 9.81 -7.20
CA SER A 683 -51.06 10.26 -6.22
C SER A 683 -51.20 9.30 -5.03
N ASN A 684 -50.84 8.02 -5.23
CA ASN A 684 -50.87 7.01 -4.16
C ASN A 684 -49.54 6.90 -3.39
N TRP A 685 -48.75 8.02 -3.32
CA TRP A 685 -47.49 8.03 -2.57
C TRP A 685 -47.66 7.76 -1.08
N LYS A 686 -48.76 8.18 -0.47
CA LYS A 686 -49.09 7.86 0.94
C LYS A 686 -49.42 6.38 1.15
N GLY A 687 -49.85 5.68 0.11
CA GLY A 687 -50.06 4.23 0.07
C GLY A 687 -48.79 3.42 -0.26
N GLY A 688 -47.62 4.06 -0.24
CA GLY A 688 -46.32 3.40 -0.41
C GLY A 688 -45.79 3.34 -1.84
N CYS A 689 -46.44 3.96 -2.83
CA CYS A 689 -45.95 3.99 -4.20
C CYS A 689 -44.71 4.91 -4.33
N LYS A 690 -43.56 4.37 -4.75
CA LYS A 690 -42.29 5.08 -4.91
C LYS A 690 -42.06 5.67 -6.31
N PHE A 691 -43.07 5.70 -7.18
CA PHE A 691 -42.92 6.28 -8.52
C PHE A 691 -42.49 7.75 -8.46
N ARG A 692 -41.37 8.08 -9.04
CA ARG A 692 -40.85 9.44 -9.18
C ARG A 692 -40.09 9.56 -10.50
N LEU A 693 -40.53 10.49 -11.35
CA LEU A 693 -39.87 10.86 -12.61
C LEU A 693 -39.42 12.33 -12.48
N PRO A 694 -38.13 12.63 -12.28
CA PRO A 694 -37.65 13.99 -12.16
C PRO A 694 -38.01 14.79 -13.40
N PHE A 695 -38.32 16.09 -13.23
CA PHE A 695 -38.32 17.01 -14.37
C PHE A 695 -36.91 17.02 -14.91
N ALA A 696 -36.75 16.94 -16.22
CA ALA A 696 -35.46 17.17 -16.85
C ALA A 696 -35.03 18.60 -16.51
N GLU A 697 -34.04 18.72 -15.60
CA GLU A 697 -33.42 20.02 -15.25
C GLU A 697 -32.56 20.54 -16.40
#